data_92cb030c9c05d018c39bf657054d6e8b
#
_entry.id   92cb030c9c05d018c39bf657054d6e8b
#
_cell.length_a   1.000
_cell.length_b   1.000
_cell.length_c   1.000
_cell.angle_alpha   90.00
_cell.angle_beta   90.00
_cell.angle_gamma   90.00
#
_symmetry.space_group_name_H-M   'P 1'
#
loop_
_entity.id
_entity.type
_entity.pdbx_description
1 polymer ?
#
loop_
_entity_poly.entity_id
_entity_poly.type
_entity_poly.pdbx_seq_one_letter_code
_entity_poly.pdbx_strand_id
1 'polypeptide(L)'
;MERILDWNKYLDTAAKMVSEGIVMLKNENNALPLDADKEVAVFGRIQFHYYKSGTGSGGMVNVTKVVNILDGLIDNGIKVNEKLLDTYRKWDKENPFDLGEGWGGEPWSQKEMPLDEGLVKETAKSCETAIVIIGRTAGEEQDNRLEAGSYLLSDDEIAMLTVVRENFKKVVLLLNVGNIIDMTVINRIAPDSVLYVWQGGMTGGKGTADVLTGKVSPSGKLPDTIAYKASDYPSDANFGREKNRDIYAEDIYVGYRYFETFAKEKVLYPFGFGLSYTEFEIKTEKTEITEGAVKLSVSVKNIGSYKGKEVIEVYCEAPQGRLGKAARVLCGLEKTRELVPQEEQVVEIAVDIAKLASYDDSGVTGNKSCYVLEAGEYKFYVGSDVRSAEYACSFEQGEDLVTERLTQSLAPVESFERIKPVCEGGAFSIGREAVPVSEVDESARRLEKLPKEIAYTGDKGIKLWDVKNGKNTMDEFIAQLSDYDLSCIIRGEGMGSPRVTAGTASAFGGVSENLNGFGIPAGCCSDGPSGMRLDCGTKAFSLPNGTMIASSFNKKLTSELFTFMGLEMAANKVDCLLGPGMNIHRHPLNGRNFEYFSEDPFLTGKMAAAELKGMAGAGVTGTIKHFCANNRETNRHFIDSVVSERALREIYLKGFEIAVKEGGASSVMTTYGRVNGLWTAGNFDLNTVILREEWGFKGFTMTDWWANINVRGKEPDKTDLAAMARAQNDVYMVCPDGEKNDDNTLAALENGGIERCELQRNAANICGFLLHTNALKRAEGIGNTVKVINREDEEQEDDKPVQFYKVDRDITLDLSDVETKKGTSYSFALDLSNFGIYRVIVTASSTQSELAQIPMTLFSMGTAVGTFTFNGTGGKAVSMEKETPMFSRFTTFRIYFAQNGLDLHSIRFELTDKER
;
A
#
# COMPACT_ATOMS: atom_id res chain seq x y z
N MET A 1 31.18 0.52 7.45
CA MET A 1 30.64 1.59 8.33
C MET A 1 29.45 1.02 9.07
N GLU A 2 29.36 1.23 10.37
CA GLU A 2 28.17 0.90 11.16
C GLU A 2 26.98 1.71 10.66
N ARG A 3 25.86 1.06 10.34
CA ARG A 3 24.63 1.77 9.94
C ARG A 3 23.87 2.18 11.19
N ILE A 4 23.37 3.41 11.23
CA ILE A 4 22.68 3.98 12.39
C ILE A 4 21.26 4.36 11.98
N LEU A 5 20.27 3.85 12.69
CA LEU A 5 18.89 4.30 12.67
C LEU A 5 18.69 5.27 13.83
N ASP A 6 18.60 6.56 13.53
CA ASP A 6 18.30 7.61 14.49
C ASP A 6 16.79 7.82 14.56
N TRP A 7 16.15 7.38 15.64
CA TRP A 7 14.70 7.40 15.79
C TRP A 7 14.12 8.81 15.81
N ASN A 8 14.83 9.77 16.40
CA ASN A 8 14.37 11.17 16.42
C ASN A 8 14.34 11.77 15.01
N LYS A 9 15.37 11.52 14.20
CA LYS A 9 15.37 11.98 12.81
C LYS A 9 14.27 11.30 11.98
N TYR A 10 13.97 10.03 12.28
CA TYR A 10 12.88 9.32 11.63
C TYR A 10 11.53 9.98 11.95
N LEU A 11 11.27 10.26 13.25
CA LEU A 11 10.07 10.99 13.72
C LEU A 11 9.95 12.36 13.06
N ASP A 12 11.05 13.13 12.99
CA ASP A 12 11.04 14.47 12.40
C ASP A 12 10.80 14.43 10.89
N THR A 13 11.40 13.46 10.18
CA THR A 13 11.19 13.28 8.73
C THR A 13 9.75 12.86 8.45
N ALA A 14 9.17 11.97 9.25
CA ALA A 14 7.77 11.57 9.12
C ALA A 14 6.80 12.73 9.43
N ALA A 15 7.05 13.51 10.49
CA ALA A 15 6.24 14.69 10.79
C ALA A 15 6.30 15.74 9.67
N LYS A 16 7.48 15.93 9.06
CA LYS A 16 7.64 16.79 7.88
C LYS A 16 6.86 16.25 6.68
N MET A 17 6.85 14.92 6.44
CA MET A 17 6.03 14.31 5.40
C MET A 17 4.55 14.60 5.64
N VAL A 18 4.07 14.46 6.88
CA VAL A 18 2.69 14.82 7.25
C VAL A 18 2.40 16.28 6.92
N SER A 19 3.24 17.22 7.36
CA SER A 19 3.03 18.64 7.10
C SER A 19 3.01 18.99 5.61
N GLU A 20 3.83 18.31 4.79
CA GLU A 20 3.89 18.51 3.33
C GLU A 20 2.77 17.78 2.57
N GLY A 21 2.15 16.77 3.18
CA GLY A 21 1.03 16.01 2.59
C GLY A 21 -0.35 16.55 2.97
N ILE A 22 -0.45 17.46 3.95
CA ILE A 22 -1.72 18.10 4.30
C ILE A 22 -2.18 19.01 3.16
N VAL A 23 -3.43 18.80 2.73
CA VAL A 23 -4.05 19.59 1.67
C VAL A 23 -5.05 20.58 2.25
N MET A 24 -4.76 21.86 2.11
CA MET A 24 -5.66 22.93 2.51
C MET A 24 -6.59 23.29 1.34
N LEU A 25 -7.89 23.02 1.49
CA LEU A 25 -8.89 23.29 0.46
C LEU A 25 -9.47 24.69 0.54
N LYS A 26 -9.52 25.24 1.74
CA LYS A 26 -10.12 26.55 2.03
C LYS A 26 -9.43 27.20 3.22
N ASN A 27 -9.24 28.53 3.19
CA ASN A 27 -8.81 29.32 4.32
C ASN A 27 -9.27 30.77 4.15
N GLU A 28 -10.39 31.10 4.78
CA GLU A 28 -11.02 32.41 4.75
C GLU A 28 -10.98 33.04 6.14
N ASN A 29 -11.27 34.32 6.23
CA ASN A 29 -11.35 35.11 7.48
C ASN A 29 -10.10 35.02 8.36
N ASN A 30 -8.94 34.74 7.78
CA ASN A 30 -7.69 34.47 8.52
C ASN A 30 -7.94 33.44 9.65
N ALA A 31 -8.64 32.32 9.32
CA ALA A 31 -8.90 31.26 10.28
C ALA A 31 -7.62 30.54 10.66
N LEU A 32 -6.70 30.39 9.71
CA LEU A 32 -5.37 29.83 9.88
C LEU A 32 -4.30 30.78 9.31
N PRO A 33 -3.07 30.79 9.86
CA PRO A 33 -2.63 30.02 11.03
C PRO A 33 -3.27 30.48 12.34
N LEU A 34 -3.30 29.58 13.34
CA LEU A 34 -3.82 29.85 14.67
C LEU A 34 -2.98 30.92 15.38
N ASP A 35 -3.67 31.77 16.15
CA ASP A 35 -3.03 32.72 17.04
C ASP A 35 -2.63 32.04 18.36
N ALA A 36 -1.33 31.92 18.61
CA ALA A 36 -0.80 31.21 19.79
C ALA A 36 -1.22 31.84 21.13
N ASP A 37 -1.60 33.09 21.14
CA ASP A 37 -2.03 33.80 22.36
C ASP A 37 -3.50 33.55 22.70
N LYS A 38 -4.28 32.97 21.78
CA LYS A 38 -5.72 32.73 21.93
C LYS A 38 -6.01 31.25 22.26
N GLU A 39 -7.02 31.11 23.13
CA GLU A 39 -7.59 29.78 23.41
C GLU A 39 -8.46 29.30 22.24
N VAL A 40 -8.39 28.01 21.91
CA VAL A 40 -9.23 27.36 20.88
C VAL A 40 -10.15 26.34 21.51
N ALA A 41 -11.31 26.11 20.89
CA ALA A 41 -12.23 25.03 21.22
C ALA A 41 -12.06 23.86 20.25
N VAL A 42 -11.84 22.64 20.75
CA VAL A 42 -11.67 21.45 19.91
C VAL A 42 -12.88 20.53 20.05
N PHE A 43 -13.54 20.24 18.94
CA PHE A 43 -14.73 19.41 18.84
C PHE A 43 -14.45 18.14 18.05
N GLY A 44 -15.20 17.07 18.34
CA GLY A 44 -15.08 15.76 17.73
C GLY A 44 -14.23 14.79 18.57
N ARG A 45 -14.73 13.55 18.77
CA ARG A 45 -14.04 12.54 19.57
C ARG A 45 -12.69 12.12 18.98
N ILE A 46 -12.48 12.32 17.68
CA ILE A 46 -11.22 11.99 16.98
C ILE A 46 -10.04 12.84 17.49
N GLN A 47 -10.26 13.88 18.26
CA GLN A 47 -9.21 14.57 18.99
C GLN A 47 -8.42 13.64 19.91
N PHE A 48 -9.04 12.56 20.44
CA PHE A 48 -8.39 11.54 21.30
C PHE A 48 -7.97 10.30 20.55
N HIS A 49 -8.76 9.92 19.54
CA HIS A 49 -8.65 8.64 18.81
C HIS A 49 -8.25 8.89 17.35
N TYR A 50 -7.02 9.39 17.17
CA TYR A 50 -6.49 9.72 15.85
C TYR A 50 -6.35 8.47 14.98
N TYR A 51 -6.96 8.47 13.82
CA TYR A 51 -6.77 7.44 12.80
C TYR A 51 -5.37 7.59 12.17
N LYS A 52 -4.41 6.84 12.70
CA LYS A 52 -3.03 6.86 12.21
C LYS A 52 -2.87 6.20 10.84
N SER A 53 -3.71 5.21 10.54
CA SER A 53 -3.74 4.44 9.30
C SER A 53 -5.07 3.69 9.18
N GLY A 54 -5.33 3.04 8.04
CA GLY A 54 -6.46 2.13 7.88
C GLY A 54 -6.27 0.79 8.57
N THR A 55 -7.25 -0.08 8.44
CA THR A 55 -7.25 -1.47 8.92
C THR A 55 -6.67 -2.41 7.86
N GLY A 56 -6.39 -3.65 8.25
CA GLY A 56 -5.84 -4.66 7.35
C GLY A 56 -4.32 -4.65 7.24
N SER A 57 -3.79 -5.37 6.26
CA SER A 57 -2.35 -5.54 6.04
C SER A 57 -1.63 -4.21 5.81
N GLY A 58 -2.32 -3.24 5.21
CA GLY A 58 -1.76 -1.92 4.89
C GLY A 58 -1.56 -0.97 6.07
N GLY A 59 -2.15 -1.24 7.27
CA GLY A 59 -2.19 -0.22 8.32
C GLY A 59 -1.98 -0.68 9.76
N MET A 60 -1.92 -1.99 10.02
CA MET A 60 -1.93 -2.55 11.38
C MET A 60 -0.54 -2.63 12.02
N VAL A 61 0.14 -1.49 12.12
CA VAL A 61 1.47 -1.40 12.76
C VAL A 61 1.34 -1.24 14.28
N ASN A 62 2.05 -2.05 15.04
CA ASN A 62 2.18 -1.89 16.49
C ASN A 62 3.13 -0.73 16.80
N VAL A 63 2.64 0.29 17.48
CA VAL A 63 3.42 1.50 17.78
C VAL A 63 3.57 1.70 19.28
N THR A 64 4.61 2.42 19.72
CA THR A 64 4.78 2.81 21.12
C THR A 64 3.81 3.92 21.50
N LYS A 65 3.69 4.93 20.65
CA LYS A 65 2.86 6.12 20.89
C LYS A 65 2.35 6.68 19.55
N VAL A 66 1.14 7.19 19.56
CA VAL A 66 0.59 8.02 18.47
C VAL A 66 0.41 9.42 19.01
N VAL A 67 0.97 10.40 18.33
CA VAL A 67 0.68 11.82 18.62
C VAL A 67 -0.61 12.17 17.90
N ASN A 68 -1.70 12.36 18.66
CA ASN A 68 -2.97 12.84 18.12
C ASN A 68 -2.95 14.35 17.88
N ILE A 69 -3.98 14.90 17.25
CA ILE A 69 -4.02 16.33 16.88
C ILE A 69 -4.07 17.22 18.13
N LEU A 70 -4.83 16.82 19.16
CA LEU A 70 -4.91 17.55 20.43
C LEU A 70 -3.55 17.65 21.13
N ASP A 71 -2.84 16.52 21.26
CA ASP A 71 -1.50 16.48 21.83
C ASP A 71 -0.54 17.37 21.04
N GLY A 72 -0.58 17.28 19.70
CA GLY A 72 0.23 18.11 18.82
C GLY A 72 -0.03 19.63 19.01
N LEU A 73 -1.27 20.04 19.19
CA LEU A 73 -1.63 21.43 19.48
C LEU A 73 -1.07 21.90 20.83
N ILE A 74 -1.24 21.08 21.87
CA ILE A 74 -0.73 21.36 23.22
C ILE A 74 0.81 21.44 23.22
N ASP A 75 1.48 20.48 22.57
CA ASP A 75 2.94 20.48 22.42
C ASP A 75 3.46 21.71 21.66
N ASN A 76 2.64 22.26 20.76
CA ASN A 76 2.92 23.49 20.04
C ASN A 76 2.54 24.78 20.83
N GLY A 77 2.10 24.65 22.07
CA GLY A 77 1.79 25.77 22.98
C GLY A 77 0.40 26.38 22.78
N ILE A 78 -0.49 25.75 21.99
CA ILE A 78 -1.86 26.23 21.83
C ILE A 78 -2.68 25.92 23.08
N LYS A 79 -3.36 26.93 23.59
CA LYS A 79 -4.29 26.82 24.73
C LYS A 79 -5.61 26.25 24.22
N VAL A 80 -6.04 25.13 24.82
CA VAL A 80 -7.30 24.48 24.51
C VAL A 80 -8.31 24.70 25.62
N ASN A 81 -9.59 24.90 25.29
CA ASN A 81 -10.65 25.11 26.28
C ASN A 81 -10.84 23.88 27.17
N GLU A 82 -10.33 23.93 28.40
CA GLU A 82 -10.33 22.81 29.35
C GLU A 82 -11.74 22.35 29.72
N LYS A 83 -12.71 23.27 29.85
CA LYS A 83 -14.07 22.90 30.24
C LYS A 83 -14.73 22.02 29.13
N LEU A 84 -14.57 22.40 27.89
CA LEU A 84 -15.05 21.60 26.75
C LEU A 84 -14.31 20.27 26.69
N LEU A 85 -12.99 20.30 26.83
CA LEU A 85 -12.13 19.12 26.80
C LEU A 85 -12.51 18.12 27.90
N ASP A 86 -12.76 18.55 29.13
CA ASP A 86 -13.19 17.68 30.22
C ASP A 86 -14.58 17.09 29.97
N THR A 87 -15.47 17.85 29.30
CA THR A 87 -16.79 17.34 28.90
C THR A 87 -16.63 16.19 27.89
N TYR A 88 -15.76 16.37 26.88
CA TYR A 88 -15.45 15.32 25.90
C TYR A 88 -14.78 14.10 26.56
N ARG A 89 -13.79 14.29 27.44
CA ARG A 89 -13.11 13.20 28.16
C ARG A 89 -14.08 12.37 28.98
N LYS A 90 -15.03 13.02 29.67
CA LYS A 90 -16.04 12.31 30.44
C LYS A 90 -16.95 11.51 29.53
N TRP A 91 -17.46 12.13 28.45
CA TRP A 91 -18.34 11.45 27.51
C TRP A 91 -17.64 10.28 26.80
N ASP A 92 -16.40 10.46 26.36
CA ASP A 92 -15.61 9.41 25.69
C ASP A 92 -15.40 8.20 26.59
N LYS A 93 -15.13 8.41 27.87
CA LYS A 93 -15.03 7.34 28.87
C LYS A 93 -16.35 6.56 29.04
N GLU A 94 -17.49 7.25 28.97
CA GLU A 94 -18.83 6.66 29.08
C GLU A 94 -19.29 6.00 27.76
N ASN A 95 -18.67 6.36 26.63
CA ASN A 95 -18.96 5.85 25.29
C ASN A 95 -17.63 5.39 24.64
N PRO A 96 -17.11 4.20 24.98
CA PRO A 96 -15.80 3.76 24.52
C PRO A 96 -15.73 3.69 22.99
N PHE A 97 -14.54 3.89 22.47
CA PHE A 97 -14.27 3.76 21.04
C PHE A 97 -14.51 2.32 20.58
N ASP A 98 -15.24 2.15 19.49
CA ASP A 98 -15.52 0.84 18.91
C ASP A 98 -14.37 0.40 18.00
N LEU A 99 -13.62 -0.60 18.44
CA LEU A 99 -12.53 -1.20 17.67
C LEU A 99 -13.01 -2.24 16.65
N GLY A 100 -14.32 -2.51 16.62
CA GLY A 100 -14.90 -3.56 15.81
C GLY A 100 -14.50 -4.96 16.25
N GLU A 101 -15.03 -5.95 15.55
CA GLU A 101 -14.69 -7.36 15.76
C GLU A 101 -14.01 -7.93 14.52
N GLY A 102 -12.89 -8.65 14.72
CA GLY A 102 -12.18 -9.37 13.67
C GLY A 102 -11.35 -8.51 12.72
N TRP A 103 -11.05 -9.10 11.60
CA TRP A 103 -10.23 -8.50 10.56
C TRP A 103 -10.98 -7.40 9.81
N GLY A 104 -10.47 -6.16 9.86
CA GLY A 104 -11.10 -5.04 9.16
C GLY A 104 -12.48 -4.63 9.70
N GLY A 105 -12.91 -5.15 10.86
CA GLY A 105 -14.26 -4.95 11.40
C GLY A 105 -14.50 -3.60 12.08
N GLU A 106 -13.52 -2.72 12.15
CA GLU A 106 -13.68 -1.38 12.69
C GLU A 106 -14.70 -0.57 11.87
N PRO A 107 -15.72 0.07 12.52
CA PRO A 107 -16.71 0.85 11.79
C PRO A 107 -16.06 2.06 11.09
N TRP A 108 -16.58 2.43 9.92
CA TRP A 108 -16.06 3.53 9.11
C TRP A 108 -15.92 4.85 9.87
N SER A 109 -16.87 5.15 10.75
CA SER A 109 -16.85 6.27 11.68
C SER A 109 -17.29 5.84 13.06
N GLN A 110 -16.99 6.66 14.04
CA GLN A 110 -17.38 6.46 15.43
C GLN A 110 -18.57 7.33 15.79
N LYS A 111 -19.35 6.91 16.80
CA LYS A 111 -20.41 7.75 17.36
C LYS A 111 -19.80 9.05 17.88
N GLU A 112 -20.40 10.19 17.53
CA GLU A 112 -20.02 11.50 18.05
C GLU A 112 -20.82 11.92 19.29
N MET A 113 -20.24 12.83 20.09
CA MET A 113 -20.90 13.39 21.26
C MET A 113 -22.02 14.35 20.82
N PRO A 114 -23.28 14.09 21.20
CA PRO A 114 -24.35 15.06 20.99
C PRO A 114 -24.04 16.37 21.71
N LEU A 115 -24.01 17.47 20.98
CA LEU A 115 -23.67 18.77 21.53
C LEU A 115 -24.93 19.50 22.05
N ASP A 116 -24.86 19.92 23.31
CA ASP A 116 -25.79 20.89 23.84
C ASP A 116 -25.48 22.31 23.33
N GLU A 117 -26.43 22.97 22.73
CA GLU A 117 -26.27 24.33 22.17
C GLU A 117 -25.81 25.34 23.24
N GLY A 118 -26.23 25.15 24.49
CA GLY A 118 -25.82 26.00 25.63
C GLY A 118 -24.32 25.87 25.91
N LEU A 119 -23.78 24.63 25.87
CA LEU A 119 -22.36 24.38 26.00
C LEU A 119 -21.57 25.06 24.87
N VAL A 120 -22.02 24.93 23.64
CA VAL A 120 -21.37 25.52 22.45
C VAL A 120 -21.37 27.04 22.57
N LYS A 121 -22.50 27.66 22.89
CA LYS A 121 -22.62 29.12 23.11
C LYS A 121 -21.77 29.63 24.26
N GLU A 122 -21.65 28.89 25.34
CA GLU A 122 -20.81 29.26 26.47
C GLU A 122 -19.33 29.23 26.09
N THR A 123 -18.89 28.15 25.41
CA THR A 123 -17.52 27.98 24.93
C THR A 123 -17.14 29.09 23.94
N ALA A 124 -18.05 29.47 23.03
CA ALA A 124 -17.85 30.53 22.05
C ALA A 124 -17.69 31.95 22.68
N LYS A 125 -18.01 32.15 23.97
CA LYS A 125 -17.72 33.41 24.68
C LYS A 125 -16.23 33.54 25.03
N SER A 126 -15.55 32.44 25.27
CA SER A 126 -14.12 32.42 25.62
C SER A 126 -13.20 32.14 24.42
N CYS A 127 -13.68 31.40 23.44
CA CYS A 127 -12.91 31.01 22.26
C CYS A 127 -13.49 31.63 20.98
N GLU A 128 -12.65 32.32 20.20
CA GLU A 128 -13.04 32.85 18.89
C GLU A 128 -13.01 31.78 17.79
N THR A 129 -12.08 30.82 17.92
CA THR A 129 -11.81 29.76 16.92
C THR A 129 -12.22 28.39 17.45
N ALA A 130 -13.00 27.68 16.66
CA ALA A 130 -13.30 26.26 16.85
C ALA A 130 -12.56 25.41 15.84
N ILE A 131 -12.00 24.30 16.30
CA ILE A 131 -11.43 23.23 15.46
C ILE A 131 -12.39 22.04 15.56
N VAL A 132 -12.92 21.58 14.44
CA VAL A 132 -13.77 20.38 14.34
C VAL A 132 -12.98 19.28 13.65
N ILE A 133 -12.90 18.10 14.25
CA ILE A 133 -12.15 16.97 13.71
C ILE A 133 -13.12 15.85 13.37
N ILE A 134 -13.21 15.51 12.10
CA ILE A 134 -13.99 14.38 11.58
C ILE A 134 -13.02 13.30 11.12
N GLY A 135 -13.29 12.05 11.50
CA GLY A 135 -12.43 10.92 11.15
C GLY A 135 -13.16 9.79 10.47
N ARG A 136 -12.41 9.07 9.65
CA ARG A 136 -12.80 7.81 9.00
C ARG A 136 -11.66 6.82 9.06
N THR A 137 -11.98 5.59 9.42
CA THR A 137 -11.07 4.48 9.11
C THR A 137 -11.05 4.25 7.59
N ALA A 138 -10.21 3.35 7.17
CA ALA A 138 -10.17 2.81 5.80
C ALA A 138 -9.75 1.35 5.91
N GLY A 139 -9.97 0.52 4.92
CA GLY A 139 -9.67 -0.86 5.18
C GLY A 139 -9.68 -1.81 4.00
N GLU A 140 -9.10 -2.95 4.30
CA GLU A 140 -9.01 -4.13 3.46
C GLU A 140 -10.28 -4.98 3.58
N GLU A 141 -10.65 -5.70 2.53
CA GLU A 141 -11.84 -6.57 2.37
C GLU A 141 -13.20 -5.87 2.35
N GLN A 142 -13.24 -4.57 2.48
CA GLN A 142 -14.48 -3.82 2.41
C GLN A 142 -14.28 -2.50 1.67
N ASP A 143 -15.26 -2.12 0.87
CA ASP A 143 -15.31 -0.81 0.24
C ASP A 143 -16.12 0.18 1.08
N ASN A 144 -15.78 1.46 0.97
CA ASN A 144 -16.65 2.52 1.47
C ASN A 144 -18.02 2.43 0.80
N ARG A 145 -19.03 2.99 1.47
CA ARG A 145 -20.42 2.98 0.99
C ARG A 145 -20.94 4.40 0.86
N LEU A 146 -21.86 4.59 -0.07
CA LEU A 146 -22.58 5.84 -0.20
C LEU A 146 -23.64 5.95 0.92
N GLU A 147 -23.17 5.93 2.17
CA GLU A 147 -23.97 5.92 3.40
C GLU A 147 -23.40 6.92 4.41
N ALA A 148 -24.26 7.34 5.35
CA ALA A 148 -23.90 8.19 6.48
C ALA A 148 -22.81 7.51 7.34
N GLY A 149 -21.78 8.26 7.69
CA GLY A 149 -20.65 7.77 8.48
C GLY A 149 -19.59 7.00 7.68
N SER A 150 -19.82 6.71 6.39
CA SER A 150 -18.80 6.19 5.46
C SER A 150 -18.36 7.30 4.50
N TYR A 151 -18.83 7.29 3.24
CA TYR A 151 -18.52 8.35 2.29
C TYR A 151 -19.25 9.67 2.60
N LEU A 152 -20.48 9.60 3.13
CA LEU A 152 -21.25 10.76 3.56
C LEU A 152 -20.99 11.06 5.04
N LEU A 153 -21.17 12.32 5.44
CA LEU A 153 -21.21 12.67 6.87
C LEU A 153 -22.39 12.01 7.57
N SER A 154 -22.19 11.61 8.84
CA SER A 154 -23.29 11.16 9.70
C SER A 154 -24.17 12.34 10.15
N ASP A 155 -25.39 12.05 10.59
CA ASP A 155 -26.28 13.07 11.11
C ASP A 155 -25.69 13.79 12.33
N ASP A 156 -25.00 13.07 13.20
CA ASP A 156 -24.32 13.65 14.38
C ASP A 156 -23.16 14.57 13.97
N GLU A 157 -22.37 14.21 12.96
CA GLU A 157 -21.30 15.08 12.43
C GLU A 157 -21.84 16.32 11.77
N ILE A 158 -22.96 16.21 11.02
CA ILE A 158 -23.64 17.36 10.42
C ILE A 158 -24.18 18.30 11.51
N ALA A 159 -24.83 17.75 12.53
CA ALA A 159 -25.35 18.51 13.66
C ALA A 159 -24.23 19.24 14.42
N MET A 160 -23.13 18.51 14.74
CA MET A 160 -21.96 19.08 15.39
C MET A 160 -21.39 20.24 14.59
N LEU A 161 -21.08 20.03 13.32
CA LEU A 161 -20.45 21.05 12.46
C LEU A 161 -21.37 22.25 12.27
N THR A 162 -22.68 22.04 12.15
CA THR A 162 -23.68 23.10 11.99
C THR A 162 -23.77 23.98 13.24
N VAL A 163 -23.97 23.38 14.43
CA VAL A 163 -24.11 24.16 15.68
C VAL A 163 -22.81 24.92 16.02
N VAL A 164 -21.65 24.33 15.72
CA VAL A 164 -20.35 25.01 15.90
C VAL A 164 -20.24 26.18 14.93
N ARG A 165 -20.59 25.99 13.64
CA ARG A 165 -20.51 27.05 12.62
C ARG A 165 -21.41 28.24 12.94
N GLU A 166 -22.60 28.02 13.52
CA GLU A 166 -23.56 29.04 13.87
C GLU A 166 -23.12 29.90 15.07
N ASN A 167 -22.22 29.37 15.91
CA ASN A 167 -21.87 30.02 17.18
C ASN A 167 -20.44 30.57 17.24
N PHE A 168 -19.50 30.09 16.44
CA PHE A 168 -18.11 30.53 16.43
C PHE A 168 -17.83 31.49 15.28
N LYS A 169 -16.92 32.43 15.49
CA LYS A 169 -16.49 33.40 14.47
C LYS A 169 -15.63 32.73 13.40
N LYS A 170 -14.78 31.78 13.82
CA LYS A 170 -13.87 31.02 12.95
C LYS A 170 -14.03 29.54 13.20
N VAL A 171 -14.25 28.78 12.16
CA VAL A 171 -14.37 27.32 12.21
C VAL A 171 -13.36 26.68 11.26
N VAL A 172 -12.48 25.87 11.82
CA VAL A 172 -11.48 25.06 11.10
C VAL A 172 -11.94 23.62 11.12
N LEU A 173 -12.16 23.03 9.95
CA LEU A 173 -12.51 21.63 9.79
C LEU A 173 -11.28 20.80 9.38
N LEU A 174 -11.00 19.76 10.13
CA LEU A 174 -9.93 18.78 9.85
C LEU A 174 -10.54 17.44 9.49
N LEU A 175 -10.11 16.88 8.36
CA LEU A 175 -10.56 15.58 7.86
C LEU A 175 -9.42 14.56 8.04
N ASN A 176 -9.50 13.79 9.15
CA ASN A 176 -8.59 12.67 9.44
C ASN A 176 -9.15 11.39 8.80
N VAL A 177 -8.97 11.25 7.51
CA VAL A 177 -9.60 10.24 6.66
C VAL A 177 -8.57 9.55 5.76
N GLY A 178 -8.82 8.31 5.38
CA GLY A 178 -7.94 7.57 4.46
C GLY A 178 -8.23 7.84 2.99
N ASN A 179 -9.49 8.17 2.67
CA ASN A 179 -10.00 8.40 1.31
C ASN A 179 -10.67 9.76 1.23
N ILE A 180 -10.89 10.27 0.02
CA ILE A 180 -11.78 11.43 -0.17
C ILE A 180 -13.21 11.06 0.25
N ILE A 181 -13.94 12.02 0.81
CA ILE A 181 -15.34 11.90 1.24
C ILE A 181 -16.21 12.95 0.56
N ASP A 182 -17.53 12.83 0.70
CA ASP A 182 -18.47 13.83 0.16
C ASP A 182 -18.25 15.21 0.80
N MET A 183 -18.01 16.21 -0.04
CA MET A 183 -17.75 17.59 0.38
C MET A 183 -18.96 18.49 0.24
N THR A 184 -20.09 18.01 -0.30
CA THR A 184 -21.27 18.85 -0.60
C THR A 184 -21.89 19.48 0.64
N VAL A 185 -22.07 18.69 1.70
CA VAL A 185 -22.63 19.17 2.97
C VAL A 185 -21.65 20.11 3.67
N ILE A 186 -20.36 19.79 3.66
CA ILE A 186 -19.29 20.63 4.23
C ILE A 186 -19.28 22.00 3.58
N ASN A 187 -19.35 22.06 2.25
CA ASN A 187 -19.38 23.34 1.51
C ASN A 187 -20.66 24.14 1.78
N ARG A 188 -21.79 23.49 2.00
CA ARG A 188 -23.04 24.16 2.36
C ARG A 188 -22.99 24.78 3.76
N ILE A 189 -22.39 24.09 4.75
CA ILE A 189 -22.19 24.61 6.12
C ILE A 189 -21.13 25.72 6.10
N ALA A 190 -20.17 25.65 5.19
CA ALA A 190 -19.14 26.65 4.92
C ALA A 190 -18.25 26.98 6.14
N PRO A 191 -17.49 26.02 6.70
CA PRO A 191 -16.42 26.36 7.64
C PRO A 191 -15.42 27.33 6.98
N ASP A 192 -14.72 28.13 7.80
CA ASP A 192 -13.78 29.14 7.31
C ASP A 192 -12.48 28.52 6.76
N SER A 193 -12.07 27.39 7.31
CA SER A 193 -10.93 26.62 6.80
C SER A 193 -11.25 25.13 6.75
N VAL A 194 -10.77 24.43 5.72
CA VAL A 194 -10.97 22.99 5.51
C VAL A 194 -9.64 22.37 5.07
N LEU A 195 -9.19 21.36 5.81
CA LEU A 195 -7.96 20.62 5.52
C LEU A 195 -8.21 19.11 5.50
N TYR A 196 -7.73 18.44 4.45
CA TYR A 196 -7.47 17.01 4.51
C TYR A 196 -6.14 16.78 5.23
N VAL A 197 -6.21 16.23 6.44
CA VAL A 197 -5.03 15.87 7.23
C VAL A 197 -4.70 14.38 7.11
N TRP A 198 -5.46 13.64 6.30
CA TRP A 198 -5.31 12.24 5.97
C TRP A 198 -5.06 11.35 7.20
N GLN A 199 -4.28 10.26 7.01
CA GLN A 199 -3.82 9.36 8.07
C GLN A 199 -2.28 9.42 8.13
N GLY A 200 -1.75 10.17 9.07
CA GLY A 200 -0.34 10.60 9.13
C GLY A 200 0.58 9.69 9.95
N GLY A 201 0.20 8.42 10.18
CA GLY A 201 1.02 7.52 10.98
C GLY A 201 1.13 7.98 12.45
N MET A 202 2.19 7.55 13.12
CA MET A 202 2.40 7.87 14.54
C MET A 202 2.72 9.35 14.80
N THR A 203 3.09 10.12 13.78
CA THR A 203 3.45 11.54 13.89
C THR A 203 2.38 12.48 13.34
N GLY A 204 1.19 11.95 12.99
CA GLY A 204 0.14 12.69 12.31
C GLY A 204 -0.29 13.96 13.01
N GLY A 205 -0.52 13.91 14.33
CA GLY A 205 -0.90 15.08 15.11
C GLY A 205 0.20 16.15 15.20
N LYS A 206 1.47 15.73 15.27
CA LYS A 206 2.62 16.66 15.28
C LYS A 206 2.68 17.47 13.98
N GLY A 207 2.69 16.78 12.82
CA GLY A 207 2.76 17.45 11.52
C GLY A 207 1.53 18.33 11.26
N THR A 208 0.32 17.88 11.69
CA THR A 208 -0.91 18.66 11.59
C THR A 208 -0.83 19.94 12.43
N ALA A 209 -0.38 19.84 13.67
CA ALA A 209 -0.25 21.00 14.54
C ALA A 209 0.80 22.01 14.04
N ASP A 210 1.90 21.53 13.44
CA ASP A 210 2.92 22.39 12.83
C ASP A 210 2.33 23.22 11.65
N VAL A 211 1.39 22.63 10.87
CA VAL A 211 0.64 23.38 9.85
C VAL A 211 -0.33 24.35 10.50
N LEU A 212 -1.19 23.90 11.43
CA LEU A 212 -2.21 24.74 12.05
C LEU A 212 -1.63 25.99 12.74
N THR A 213 -0.43 25.88 13.33
CA THR A 213 0.26 26.98 14.03
C THR A 213 1.12 27.86 13.11
N GLY A 214 1.19 27.53 11.82
CA GLY A 214 2.01 28.29 10.85
C GLY A 214 3.52 28.08 10.98
N LYS A 215 3.98 27.10 11.76
CA LYS A 215 5.40 26.68 11.75
C LYS A 215 5.82 26.19 10.37
N VAL A 216 4.90 25.50 9.68
CA VAL A 216 5.04 25.04 8.30
C VAL A 216 3.83 25.54 7.50
N SER A 217 4.08 26.19 6.36
CA SER A 217 3.01 26.50 5.41
C SER A 217 2.56 25.22 4.71
N PRO A 218 1.23 24.94 4.60
CA PRO A 218 0.74 23.81 3.85
C PRO A 218 1.22 23.88 2.40
N SER A 219 1.57 22.76 1.84
CA SER A 219 2.06 22.62 0.46
C SER A 219 1.65 21.30 -0.20
N GLY A 220 0.71 20.58 0.42
CA GLY A 220 0.11 19.39 -0.12
C GLY A 220 -0.87 19.71 -1.24
N LYS A 221 -0.98 18.79 -2.19
CA LYS A 221 -1.87 18.87 -3.35
C LYS A 221 -2.78 17.65 -3.39
N LEU A 222 -4.01 17.80 -3.88
CA LEU A 222 -4.93 16.68 -4.05
C LEU A 222 -4.36 15.66 -5.05
N PRO A 223 -4.21 14.40 -4.66
CA PRO A 223 -3.78 13.33 -5.57
C PRO A 223 -4.96 12.77 -6.37
N ASP A 224 -6.17 13.27 -6.11
CA ASP A 224 -7.43 12.85 -6.70
C ASP A 224 -8.32 14.06 -6.98
N THR A 225 -9.11 13.97 -8.03
CA THR A 225 -10.20 14.91 -8.31
C THR A 225 -11.35 14.68 -7.34
N ILE A 226 -11.86 15.73 -6.71
CA ILE A 226 -13.09 15.69 -5.90
C ILE A 226 -14.26 16.21 -6.72
N ALA A 227 -15.18 15.32 -7.08
CA ALA A 227 -16.41 15.67 -7.77
C ALA A 227 -17.52 16.11 -6.79
N TYR A 228 -18.59 16.74 -7.34
CA TYR A 228 -19.76 17.10 -6.51
C TYR A 228 -20.49 15.86 -5.98
N LYS A 229 -20.50 14.74 -6.71
CA LYS A 229 -21.21 13.51 -6.32
C LYS A 229 -20.39 12.28 -6.69
N ALA A 230 -20.52 11.20 -5.92
CA ALA A 230 -19.93 9.91 -6.26
C ALA A 230 -20.39 9.40 -7.65
N SER A 231 -21.66 9.67 -8.02
CA SER A 231 -22.20 9.31 -9.33
C SER A 231 -21.64 10.12 -10.50
N ASP A 232 -20.84 11.14 -10.27
CA ASP A 232 -20.18 11.91 -11.33
C ASP A 232 -18.88 11.26 -11.81
N TYR A 233 -18.32 10.32 -11.04
CA TYR A 233 -17.17 9.54 -11.47
C TYR A 233 -17.56 8.54 -12.57
N PRO A 234 -16.77 8.42 -13.64
CA PRO A 234 -17.14 7.58 -14.79
C PRO A 234 -17.23 6.09 -14.46
N SER A 235 -16.50 5.65 -13.42
CA SER A 235 -16.49 4.27 -12.93
C SER A 235 -17.73 3.91 -12.11
N ASP A 236 -18.52 4.87 -11.59
CA ASP A 236 -19.67 4.59 -10.71
C ASP A 236 -20.71 3.67 -11.36
N ALA A 237 -20.90 3.80 -12.67
CA ALA A 237 -21.85 2.97 -13.41
C ALA A 237 -21.55 1.45 -13.33
N ASN A 238 -20.30 1.09 -13.10
CA ASN A 238 -19.82 -0.31 -13.12
C ASN A 238 -19.23 -0.75 -11.79
N PHE A 239 -18.76 0.16 -10.93
CA PHE A 239 -18.12 -0.17 -9.66
C PHE A 239 -19.09 -0.89 -8.71
N GLY A 240 -18.80 -2.16 -8.42
CA GLY A 240 -19.60 -2.97 -7.49
C GLY A 240 -21.04 -3.29 -7.94
N ARG A 241 -21.41 -3.06 -9.20
CA ARG A 241 -22.76 -3.35 -9.70
C ARG A 241 -22.98 -4.84 -9.91
N GLU A 242 -21.95 -5.55 -10.32
CA GLU A 242 -21.95 -7.01 -10.40
C GLU A 242 -21.10 -7.61 -9.27
N LYS A 243 -21.53 -8.76 -8.73
CA LYS A 243 -20.85 -9.38 -7.59
C LYS A 243 -19.39 -9.74 -7.90
N ASN A 244 -19.17 -10.36 -9.06
CA ASN A 244 -17.87 -10.96 -9.42
C ASN A 244 -17.23 -10.33 -10.66
N ARG A 245 -17.69 -9.16 -11.11
CA ARG A 245 -17.22 -8.53 -12.34
C ARG A 245 -17.33 -7.03 -12.25
N ASP A 246 -16.27 -6.34 -12.65
CA ASP A 246 -16.26 -4.90 -12.86
C ASP A 246 -15.75 -4.61 -14.28
N ILE A 247 -16.58 -3.91 -15.08
CA ILE A 247 -16.20 -3.49 -16.44
C ILE A 247 -15.60 -2.10 -16.35
N TYR A 248 -14.40 -1.92 -16.89
CA TYR A 248 -13.69 -0.64 -16.89
C TYR A 248 -14.02 0.13 -18.19
N ALA A 249 -15.30 0.45 -18.33
CA ALA A 249 -15.84 1.10 -19.55
C ALA A 249 -15.38 2.55 -19.73
N GLU A 250 -14.90 3.17 -18.66
CA GLU A 250 -14.25 4.49 -18.69
C GLU A 250 -12.89 4.48 -19.38
N ASP A 251 -12.28 3.32 -19.58
CA ASP A 251 -11.02 3.11 -20.27
C ASP A 251 -9.88 3.97 -19.67
N ILE A 252 -9.20 4.77 -20.49
CA ILE A 252 -8.12 5.68 -20.05
C ILE A 252 -8.63 6.93 -19.31
N TYR A 253 -9.95 7.14 -19.25
CA TYR A 253 -10.56 8.34 -18.68
C TYR A 253 -10.89 8.14 -17.21
N VAL A 254 -9.85 8.07 -16.36
CA VAL A 254 -9.94 7.96 -14.90
C VAL A 254 -9.62 9.32 -14.28
N GLY A 255 -10.37 9.72 -13.24
CA GLY A 255 -10.12 10.95 -12.51
C GLY A 255 -10.12 12.18 -13.39
N TYR A 256 -9.12 13.07 -13.20
CA TYR A 256 -9.04 14.33 -13.97
C TYR A 256 -8.99 14.11 -15.49
N ARG A 257 -8.48 12.96 -15.97
CA ARG A 257 -8.49 12.63 -17.41
C ARG A 257 -9.92 12.61 -17.96
N TYR A 258 -10.86 12.09 -17.19
CA TYR A 258 -12.28 12.15 -17.53
C TYR A 258 -12.85 13.56 -17.36
N PHE A 259 -12.66 14.14 -16.19
CA PHE A 259 -13.31 15.41 -15.86
C PHE A 259 -12.83 16.54 -16.74
N GLU A 260 -11.54 16.68 -16.98
CA GLU A 260 -11.01 17.75 -17.84
C GLU A 260 -11.34 17.54 -19.32
N THR A 261 -11.69 16.32 -19.72
CA THR A 261 -12.12 16.04 -21.10
C THR A 261 -13.62 16.25 -21.29
N PHE A 262 -14.47 15.74 -20.38
CA PHE A 262 -15.92 15.62 -20.63
C PHE A 262 -16.81 16.36 -19.63
N ALA A 263 -16.35 16.67 -18.43
CA ALA A 263 -17.24 17.02 -17.31
C ALA A 263 -16.61 18.00 -16.31
N LYS A 264 -15.96 19.06 -16.82
CA LYS A 264 -15.29 20.09 -16.00
C LYS A 264 -16.19 20.71 -14.94
N GLU A 265 -17.46 20.89 -15.27
CA GLU A 265 -18.49 21.49 -14.42
C GLU A 265 -18.89 20.61 -13.22
N LYS A 266 -18.54 19.32 -13.24
CA LYS A 266 -18.83 18.37 -12.16
C LYS A 266 -17.74 18.32 -11.08
N VAL A 267 -16.65 19.02 -11.27
CA VAL A 267 -15.52 19.05 -10.35
C VAL A 267 -15.68 20.12 -9.30
N LEU A 268 -15.58 19.73 -8.06
CA LEU A 268 -15.58 20.62 -6.90
C LEU A 268 -14.16 21.10 -6.58
N TYR A 269 -13.19 20.18 -6.52
CA TYR A 269 -11.76 20.49 -6.40
C TYR A 269 -10.96 19.69 -7.41
N PRO A 270 -10.16 20.33 -8.27
CA PRO A 270 -9.42 19.64 -9.33
C PRO A 270 -8.21 18.87 -8.78
N PHE A 271 -7.72 17.92 -9.55
CA PHE A 271 -6.44 17.25 -9.30
C PHE A 271 -5.30 18.28 -9.18
N GLY A 272 -4.41 18.09 -8.22
CA GLY A 272 -3.30 19.01 -7.95
C GLY A 272 -3.67 20.21 -7.09
N PHE A 273 -4.96 20.45 -6.80
CA PHE A 273 -5.39 21.60 -6.01
C PHE A 273 -4.90 21.52 -4.56
N GLY A 274 -4.45 22.67 -4.03
CA GLY A 274 -4.07 22.82 -2.63
C GLY A 274 -3.55 24.24 -2.37
N LEU A 275 -4.07 24.86 -1.31
CA LEU A 275 -3.72 26.23 -0.90
C LEU A 275 -2.51 26.24 0.05
N SER A 276 -1.84 27.38 0.13
CA SER A 276 -0.77 27.67 1.08
C SER A 276 -1.09 28.93 1.91
N TYR A 277 -0.27 29.21 2.94
CA TYR A 277 -0.32 30.51 3.64
C TYR A 277 0.39 31.61 2.85
N THR A 278 1.10 31.26 1.79
CA THR A 278 1.81 32.19 0.92
C THR A 278 1.40 31.96 -0.54
N GLU A 279 1.77 32.87 -1.41
CA GLU A 279 1.46 32.84 -2.84
C GLU A 279 2.73 32.70 -3.65
N PHE A 280 2.65 32.00 -4.77
CA PHE A 280 3.78 31.81 -5.66
C PHE A 280 3.44 32.29 -7.08
N GLU A 281 4.41 32.94 -7.69
CA GLU A 281 4.40 33.22 -9.12
C GLU A 281 5.20 32.10 -9.83
N ILE A 282 4.53 31.39 -10.74
CA ILE A 282 5.11 30.31 -11.53
C ILE A 282 5.24 30.81 -12.97
N LYS A 283 6.45 30.74 -13.54
CA LYS A 283 6.70 31.23 -14.88
C LYS A 283 7.66 30.35 -15.65
N THR A 284 7.28 29.93 -16.85
CA THR A 284 8.19 29.22 -17.74
C THR A 284 9.18 30.23 -18.36
N GLU A 285 10.45 30.15 -17.96
CA GLU A 285 11.52 31.05 -18.42
C GLU A 285 12.15 30.58 -19.72
N LYS A 286 12.31 29.27 -19.87
CA LYS A 286 12.95 28.67 -21.04
C LYS A 286 12.33 27.33 -21.39
N THR A 287 12.19 27.09 -22.67
CA THR A 287 11.80 25.79 -23.23
C THR A 287 12.85 25.36 -24.27
N GLU A 288 13.24 24.09 -24.22
CA GLU A 288 14.16 23.49 -25.18
C GLU A 288 13.54 22.16 -25.65
N ILE A 289 13.26 22.09 -26.95
CA ILE A 289 12.69 20.90 -27.58
C ILE A 289 13.80 20.24 -28.40
N THR A 290 14.09 19.00 -28.04
CA THR A 290 15.05 18.14 -28.73
C THR A 290 14.29 16.97 -29.38
N GLU A 291 14.95 16.16 -30.18
CA GLU A 291 14.36 14.98 -30.81
C GLU A 291 13.74 13.98 -29.79
N GLY A 292 14.27 13.91 -28.55
CA GLY A 292 13.83 12.94 -27.53
C GLY A 292 13.18 13.56 -26.29
N ALA A 293 13.27 14.87 -26.07
CA ALA A 293 12.77 15.47 -24.83
C ALA A 293 12.31 16.91 -24.96
N VAL A 294 11.33 17.28 -24.16
CA VAL A 294 10.94 18.67 -23.88
C VAL A 294 11.52 19.03 -22.50
N LYS A 295 12.41 20.02 -22.46
CA LYS A 295 13.00 20.53 -21.23
C LYS A 295 12.42 21.89 -20.91
N LEU A 296 12.00 22.07 -19.69
CA LEU A 296 11.35 23.26 -19.16
C LEU A 296 12.15 23.79 -17.97
N SER A 297 12.59 25.04 -18.05
CA SER A 297 13.14 25.80 -16.92
C SER A 297 12.03 26.69 -16.37
N VAL A 298 11.54 26.38 -15.16
CA VAL A 298 10.41 27.06 -14.55
C VAL A 298 10.88 27.84 -13.32
N SER A 299 10.71 29.15 -13.35
CA SER A 299 10.93 30.02 -12.21
C SER A 299 9.72 29.96 -11.27
N VAL A 300 9.97 29.83 -9.97
CA VAL A 300 8.98 29.86 -8.91
C VAL A 300 9.43 30.88 -7.87
N LYS A 301 8.67 31.94 -7.71
CA LYS A 301 8.94 33.02 -6.78
C LYS A 301 7.88 33.07 -5.70
N ASN A 302 8.30 33.09 -4.44
CA ASN A 302 7.40 33.35 -3.32
C ASN A 302 7.07 34.85 -3.28
N ILE A 303 5.84 35.21 -3.66
CA ILE A 303 5.37 36.61 -3.68
C ILE A 303 4.56 36.98 -2.44
N GLY A 304 4.25 36.00 -1.57
CA GLY A 304 3.51 36.21 -0.33
C GLY A 304 4.39 36.58 0.87
N SER A 305 3.85 36.42 2.06
CA SER A 305 4.47 36.86 3.32
C SER A 305 4.94 35.76 4.24
N TYR A 306 4.64 34.51 3.94
CA TYR A 306 5.12 33.33 4.66
C TYR A 306 6.15 32.56 3.83
N LYS A 307 7.06 31.86 4.51
CA LYS A 307 7.91 30.87 3.83
C LYS A 307 7.04 29.66 3.41
N GLY A 308 7.38 29.05 2.28
CA GLY A 308 6.60 27.90 1.80
C GLY A 308 7.25 27.16 0.64
N LYS A 309 6.60 26.11 0.19
CA LYS A 309 6.99 25.29 -0.98
C LYS A 309 5.85 25.26 -1.97
N GLU A 310 6.20 25.09 -3.23
CA GLU A 310 5.22 24.89 -4.30
C GLU A 310 5.54 23.69 -5.15
N VAL A 311 4.48 23.05 -5.66
CA VAL A 311 4.57 21.95 -6.63
C VAL A 311 4.41 22.51 -8.04
N ILE A 312 5.26 22.07 -8.94
CA ILE A 312 5.19 22.39 -10.36
C ILE A 312 4.76 21.12 -11.09
N GLU A 313 3.64 21.18 -11.74
CA GLU A 313 3.06 20.12 -12.54
C GLU A 313 3.13 20.48 -14.01
N VAL A 314 3.54 19.53 -14.85
CA VAL A 314 3.59 19.66 -16.30
C VAL A 314 2.58 18.73 -16.93
N TYR A 315 1.67 19.28 -17.71
CA TYR A 315 0.63 18.53 -18.42
C TYR A 315 0.84 18.58 -19.91
N CYS A 316 0.60 17.45 -20.57
CA CYS A 316 0.55 17.36 -22.03
C CYS A 316 -0.90 17.28 -22.52
N GLU A 317 -1.21 18.08 -23.54
CA GLU A 317 -2.37 17.93 -24.40
C GLU A 317 -1.88 17.36 -25.73
N ALA A 318 -2.10 16.07 -25.95
CA ALA A 318 -1.76 15.38 -27.18
C ALA A 318 -2.85 15.58 -28.22
N PRO A 319 -2.52 15.50 -29.52
CA PRO A 319 -3.53 15.54 -30.59
C PRO A 319 -4.50 14.37 -30.41
N GLN A 320 -5.80 14.63 -30.67
CA GLN A 320 -6.83 13.59 -30.50
C GLN A 320 -6.60 12.38 -31.42
N GLY A 321 -6.15 12.63 -32.63
CA GLY A 321 -5.83 11.60 -33.60
C GLY A 321 -6.99 10.63 -33.85
N ARG A 322 -6.65 9.40 -34.21
CA ARG A 322 -7.61 8.29 -34.38
C ARG A 322 -7.92 7.53 -33.08
N LEU A 323 -6.97 7.57 -32.14
CA LEU A 323 -7.11 6.85 -30.87
C LEU A 323 -8.01 7.57 -29.85
N GLY A 324 -8.10 8.92 -29.94
CA GLY A 324 -8.71 9.75 -28.91
C GLY A 324 -7.81 9.83 -27.66
N LYS A 325 -7.73 11.00 -27.05
CA LYS A 325 -6.85 11.29 -25.90
C LYS A 325 -7.60 12.05 -24.82
N ALA A 326 -7.12 11.93 -23.58
CA ALA A 326 -7.51 12.85 -22.52
C ALA A 326 -7.01 14.27 -22.81
N ALA A 327 -7.80 15.28 -22.45
CA ALA A 327 -7.47 16.69 -22.69
C ALA A 327 -6.21 17.14 -21.93
N ARG A 328 -5.91 16.48 -20.81
CA ARG A 328 -4.73 16.75 -19.98
C ARG A 328 -4.17 15.44 -19.45
N VAL A 329 -2.83 15.28 -19.51
CA VAL A 329 -2.11 14.14 -18.93
C VAL A 329 -0.87 14.64 -18.23
N LEU A 330 -0.74 14.37 -16.94
CA LEU A 330 0.46 14.70 -16.15
C LEU A 330 1.67 13.95 -16.72
N CYS A 331 2.73 14.69 -17.07
CA CYS A 331 3.94 14.13 -17.67
C CYS A 331 5.25 14.62 -17.03
N GLY A 332 5.16 15.57 -16.07
CA GLY A 332 6.30 16.04 -15.32
C GLY A 332 5.87 16.64 -13.97
N LEU A 333 6.68 16.49 -12.94
CA LEU A 333 6.45 17.10 -11.64
C LEU A 333 7.76 17.33 -10.89
N GLU A 334 7.83 18.47 -10.18
CA GLU A 334 8.87 18.78 -9.21
C GLU A 334 8.30 19.63 -8.07
N LYS A 335 8.95 19.58 -6.91
CA LYS A 335 8.62 20.44 -5.76
C LYS A 335 9.80 21.31 -5.39
N THR A 336 9.55 22.59 -5.11
CA THR A 336 10.60 23.53 -4.68
C THR A 336 11.16 23.15 -3.30
N ARG A 337 12.38 23.64 -3.00
CA ARG A 337 12.76 23.81 -1.61
C ARG A 337 11.86 24.82 -0.92
N GLU A 338 11.99 24.99 0.41
CA GLU A 338 11.31 26.07 1.12
C GLU A 338 11.87 27.42 0.66
N LEU A 339 11.01 28.30 0.20
CA LEU A 339 11.31 29.64 -0.27
C LEU A 339 10.82 30.66 0.75
N VAL A 340 11.69 31.57 1.20
CA VAL A 340 11.29 32.71 2.03
C VAL A 340 10.64 33.79 1.17
N PRO A 341 9.88 34.76 1.74
CA PRO A 341 9.26 35.84 0.98
C PRO A 341 10.25 36.53 0.02
N GLN A 342 9.83 36.74 -1.23
CA GLN A 342 10.58 37.27 -2.37
C GLN A 342 11.71 36.38 -2.90
N GLU A 343 11.94 35.22 -2.34
CA GLU A 343 12.92 34.28 -2.85
C GLU A 343 12.40 33.54 -4.07
N GLU A 344 13.32 33.24 -4.99
CA GLU A 344 13.05 32.59 -6.26
C GLU A 344 13.92 31.33 -6.41
N GLN A 345 13.36 30.31 -7.09
CA GLN A 345 14.08 29.11 -7.51
C GLN A 345 13.70 28.78 -8.95
N VAL A 346 14.68 28.41 -9.75
CA VAL A 346 14.43 27.80 -11.05
C VAL A 346 14.42 26.28 -10.89
N VAL A 347 13.41 25.64 -11.41
CA VAL A 347 13.21 24.19 -11.39
C VAL A 347 13.32 23.66 -12.82
N GLU A 348 14.12 22.61 -13.02
CA GLU A 348 14.30 21.96 -14.31
C GLU A 348 13.45 20.71 -14.40
N ILE A 349 12.61 20.62 -15.44
CA ILE A 349 11.74 19.46 -15.70
C ILE A 349 11.99 18.98 -17.12
N ALA A 350 12.26 17.69 -17.27
CA ALA A 350 12.42 17.04 -18.57
C ALA A 350 11.30 16.02 -18.80
N VAL A 351 10.62 16.14 -19.94
CA VAL A 351 9.58 15.21 -20.38
C VAL A 351 10.12 14.42 -21.57
N ASP A 352 10.15 13.11 -21.46
CA ASP A 352 10.51 12.19 -22.52
C ASP A 352 9.38 12.10 -23.54
N ILE A 353 9.63 12.52 -24.78
CA ILE A 353 8.62 12.57 -25.84
C ILE A 353 8.09 11.16 -26.15
N ALA A 354 8.93 10.14 -26.15
CA ALA A 354 8.49 8.77 -26.47
C ALA A 354 7.44 8.25 -25.47
N LYS A 355 7.47 8.73 -24.22
CA LYS A 355 6.50 8.36 -23.18
C LYS A 355 5.14 9.05 -23.29
N LEU A 356 4.98 9.97 -24.24
CA LEU A 356 3.69 10.61 -24.57
C LEU A 356 2.87 9.78 -25.57
N ALA A 357 3.45 8.71 -26.11
CA ALA A 357 2.77 7.81 -27.04
C ALA A 357 1.58 7.09 -26.37
N SER A 358 0.54 6.86 -27.17
CA SER A 358 -0.63 6.08 -26.75
C SER A 358 -0.62 4.68 -27.36
N TYR A 359 -1.17 3.71 -26.65
CA TYR A 359 -1.21 2.32 -27.10
C TYR A 359 -2.38 2.06 -28.05
N ASP A 360 -2.08 1.53 -29.25
CA ASP A 360 -3.09 1.13 -30.23
C ASP A 360 -3.41 -0.37 -30.09
N ASP A 361 -4.43 -0.69 -29.30
CA ASP A 361 -4.95 -2.05 -29.15
C ASP A 361 -5.84 -2.49 -30.34
N SER A 362 -6.35 -1.54 -31.10
CA SER A 362 -7.32 -1.77 -32.16
C SER A 362 -6.70 -1.90 -33.55
N GLY A 363 -5.53 -1.33 -33.78
CA GLY A 363 -4.90 -1.20 -35.08
C GLY A 363 -5.46 -0.02 -35.92
N VAL A 364 -6.21 0.90 -35.29
CA VAL A 364 -6.81 2.05 -36.02
C VAL A 364 -5.76 2.99 -36.62
N THR A 365 -4.55 3.02 -36.05
CA THR A 365 -3.42 3.77 -36.60
C THR A 365 -2.68 3.01 -37.72
N GLY A 366 -3.03 1.75 -37.94
CA GLY A 366 -2.28 0.80 -38.79
C GLY A 366 -1.15 0.08 -38.06
N ASN A 367 -0.98 0.33 -36.73
CA ASN A 367 0.09 -0.21 -35.91
C ASN A 367 -0.50 -0.91 -34.66
N LYS A 368 -1.25 -2.00 -34.88
CA LYS A 368 -1.82 -2.79 -33.76
C LYS A 368 -0.74 -3.22 -32.77
N SER A 369 -1.04 -3.19 -31.49
CA SER A 369 -0.17 -3.56 -30.37
C SER A 369 1.13 -2.74 -30.28
N CYS A 370 1.07 -1.47 -30.64
CA CYS A 370 2.21 -0.54 -30.58
C CYS A 370 1.87 0.70 -29.77
N TYR A 371 2.89 1.29 -29.17
CA TYR A 371 2.81 2.68 -28.70
C TYR A 371 3.10 3.62 -29.88
N VAL A 372 2.20 4.57 -30.11
CA VAL A 372 2.24 5.47 -31.26
C VAL A 372 2.11 6.93 -30.81
N LEU A 373 3.07 7.75 -31.21
CA LEU A 373 2.91 9.20 -31.26
C LEU A 373 2.21 9.55 -32.57
N GLU A 374 0.91 9.87 -32.48
CA GLU A 374 0.16 10.26 -33.66
C GLU A 374 0.58 11.66 -34.16
N ALA A 375 0.51 11.89 -35.46
CA ALA A 375 0.79 13.18 -36.07
C ALA A 375 -0.10 14.29 -35.49
N GLY A 376 0.48 15.49 -35.28
CA GLY A 376 -0.21 16.67 -34.77
C GLY A 376 0.55 17.43 -33.72
N GLU A 377 -0.08 18.46 -33.16
CA GLU A 377 0.51 19.36 -32.19
C GLU A 377 0.38 18.79 -30.75
N TYR A 378 1.52 18.67 -30.05
CA TYR A 378 1.62 18.31 -28.63
C TYR A 378 1.89 19.59 -27.84
N LYS A 379 0.96 19.99 -26.96
CA LYS A 379 1.05 21.21 -26.17
C LYS A 379 1.38 20.89 -24.73
N PHE A 380 2.20 21.73 -24.12
CA PHE A 380 2.59 21.60 -22.73
C PHE A 380 2.09 22.78 -21.90
N TYR A 381 1.62 22.45 -20.71
CA TYR A 381 1.09 23.40 -19.75
C TYR A 381 1.79 23.22 -18.42
N VAL A 382 2.10 24.31 -17.74
CA VAL A 382 2.84 24.35 -16.47
C VAL A 382 2.04 25.13 -15.45
N GLY A 383 1.88 24.56 -14.25
CA GLY A 383 1.17 25.19 -13.14
C GLY A 383 1.29 24.41 -11.84
N SER A 384 0.45 24.75 -10.86
CA SER A 384 0.39 24.09 -9.56
C SER A 384 -0.75 23.08 -9.43
N ASP A 385 -1.64 23.00 -10.44
CA ASP A 385 -2.73 22.02 -10.57
C ASP A 385 -3.19 21.94 -12.02
N VAL A 386 -4.04 20.97 -12.36
CA VAL A 386 -4.48 20.70 -13.73
C VAL A 386 -5.23 21.88 -14.39
N ARG A 387 -5.83 22.79 -13.62
CA ARG A 387 -6.60 23.94 -14.12
C ARG A 387 -5.83 25.23 -14.11
N SER A 388 -4.94 25.45 -13.14
CA SER A 388 -4.06 26.62 -13.08
C SER A 388 -2.89 26.53 -14.06
N ALA A 389 -2.66 25.37 -14.66
CA ALA A 389 -1.57 25.17 -15.63
C ALA A 389 -1.79 26.00 -16.91
N GLU A 390 -0.80 26.87 -17.21
CA GLU A 390 -0.78 27.77 -18.35
C GLU A 390 0.07 27.19 -19.50
N TYR A 391 -0.24 27.58 -20.73
CA TYR A 391 0.51 27.16 -21.92
C TYR A 391 1.97 27.59 -21.83
N ALA A 392 2.88 26.65 -22.04
CA ALA A 392 4.32 26.87 -22.00
C ALA A 392 4.98 26.74 -23.39
N CYS A 393 4.71 25.67 -24.12
CA CYS A 393 5.27 25.41 -25.44
C CYS A 393 4.49 24.30 -26.16
N SER A 394 4.80 24.09 -27.43
CA SER A 394 4.33 22.93 -28.20
C SER A 394 5.38 22.45 -29.20
N PHE A 395 5.24 21.22 -29.67
CA PHE A 395 5.94 20.72 -30.84
C PHE A 395 4.97 20.03 -31.78
N GLU A 396 5.31 20.03 -33.06
CA GLU A 396 4.56 19.36 -34.12
C GLU A 396 5.20 18.00 -34.43
N GLN A 397 4.44 16.91 -34.26
CA GLN A 397 4.79 15.60 -34.77
C GLN A 397 4.31 15.48 -36.21
N GLY A 398 5.22 15.46 -37.19
CA GLY A 398 4.87 15.54 -38.61
C GLY A 398 4.17 14.30 -39.16
N GLU A 399 4.46 13.12 -38.65
CA GLU A 399 3.87 11.85 -39.05
C GLU A 399 3.77 10.91 -37.85
N ASP A 400 2.96 9.86 -37.96
CA ASP A 400 2.87 8.84 -36.89
C ASP A 400 4.21 8.16 -36.65
N LEU A 401 4.66 8.14 -35.37
CA LEU A 401 5.88 7.50 -34.97
C LEU A 401 5.58 6.36 -34.00
N VAL A 402 5.95 5.14 -34.39
CA VAL A 402 5.92 3.99 -33.48
C VAL A 402 7.13 4.06 -32.56
N THR A 403 6.88 4.29 -31.26
CA THR A 403 7.94 4.37 -30.24
C THR A 403 8.29 3.01 -29.66
N GLU A 404 7.32 2.09 -29.60
CA GLU A 404 7.53 0.73 -29.11
C GLU A 404 6.59 -0.25 -29.83
N ARG A 405 7.15 -1.39 -30.29
CA ARG A 405 6.38 -2.48 -30.89
C ARG A 405 6.28 -3.63 -29.91
N LEU A 406 5.07 -3.99 -29.56
CA LEU A 406 4.76 -5.04 -28.61
C LEU A 406 3.92 -6.14 -29.28
N THR A 407 3.44 -7.08 -28.46
CA THR A 407 2.48 -8.10 -28.88
C THR A 407 1.20 -7.94 -28.08
N GLN A 408 0.07 -8.32 -28.66
CA GLN A 408 -1.19 -8.33 -27.92
C GLN A 408 -1.05 -9.17 -26.64
N SER A 409 -1.37 -8.59 -25.49
CA SER A 409 -1.27 -9.25 -24.20
C SER A 409 -2.36 -8.71 -23.26
N LEU A 410 -3.05 -9.62 -22.55
CA LEU A 410 -4.14 -9.26 -21.63
C LEU A 410 -5.38 -8.63 -22.27
N ALA A 411 -5.58 -8.67 -23.56
CA ALA A 411 -6.83 -8.24 -24.16
C ALA A 411 -8.02 -9.07 -23.60
N PRO A 412 -9.23 -8.48 -23.44
CA PRO A 412 -10.38 -9.22 -22.92
C PRO A 412 -10.82 -10.30 -23.90
N VAL A 413 -11.45 -11.35 -23.37
CA VAL A 413 -11.98 -12.45 -24.21
C VAL A 413 -13.37 -12.15 -24.75
N GLU A 414 -14.08 -11.21 -24.11
CA GLU A 414 -15.39 -10.71 -24.54
C GLU A 414 -15.31 -9.21 -24.75
N SER A 415 -15.84 -8.73 -25.87
CA SER A 415 -15.88 -7.32 -26.17
C SER A 415 -16.90 -6.59 -25.30
N PHE A 416 -16.58 -5.37 -24.92
CA PHE A 416 -17.47 -4.42 -24.28
C PHE A 416 -17.30 -3.05 -24.90
N GLU A 417 -18.17 -2.09 -24.57
CA GLU A 417 -18.06 -0.72 -25.08
C GLU A 417 -17.27 0.16 -24.11
N ARG A 418 -16.23 0.83 -24.61
CA ARG A 418 -15.45 1.83 -23.87
C ARG A 418 -15.75 3.25 -24.33
N ILE A 419 -15.49 4.22 -23.47
CA ILE A 419 -15.58 5.65 -23.78
C ILE A 419 -14.56 6.02 -24.85
N LYS A 420 -15.03 6.84 -25.82
CA LYS A 420 -14.19 7.50 -26.84
C LYS A 420 -14.65 8.95 -27.03
N PRO A 421 -13.75 9.93 -27.09
CA PRO A 421 -14.14 11.31 -27.33
C PRO A 421 -14.62 11.50 -28.75
N VAL A 422 -15.71 12.25 -28.91
CA VAL A 422 -16.21 12.79 -30.16
C VAL A 422 -16.08 14.30 -30.08
N CYS A 423 -15.27 14.87 -30.97
CA CYS A 423 -15.03 16.32 -31.00
C CYS A 423 -15.92 16.97 -32.04
N GLU A 424 -16.82 17.86 -31.62
CA GLU A 424 -17.66 18.68 -32.49
C GLU A 424 -17.54 20.15 -32.11
N GLY A 425 -17.11 20.99 -33.03
CA GLY A 425 -16.97 22.44 -32.78
C GLY A 425 -16.00 22.82 -31.67
N GLY A 426 -15.02 21.96 -31.33
CA GLY A 426 -14.05 22.19 -30.29
C GLY A 426 -14.51 21.72 -28.90
N ALA A 427 -15.73 21.18 -28.75
CA ALA A 427 -16.21 20.55 -27.52
C ALA A 427 -16.16 19.03 -27.64
N PHE A 428 -15.86 18.36 -26.52
CA PHE A 428 -15.85 16.90 -26.44
C PHE A 428 -17.16 16.39 -25.88
N SER A 429 -17.69 15.37 -26.53
CA SER A 429 -18.81 14.55 -26.05
C SER A 429 -18.38 13.09 -25.92
N ILE A 430 -19.14 12.33 -25.12
CA ILE A 430 -18.87 10.91 -24.90
C ILE A 430 -19.44 10.11 -26.05
N GLY A 431 -18.59 9.54 -26.89
CA GLY A 431 -18.88 8.45 -27.79
C GLY A 431 -18.50 7.12 -27.18
N ARG A 432 -18.74 6.04 -27.93
CA ARG A 432 -18.36 4.68 -27.52
C ARG A 432 -17.80 3.90 -28.70
N GLU A 433 -16.91 2.96 -28.40
CA GLU A 433 -16.38 2.01 -29.38
C GLU A 433 -16.21 0.63 -28.73
N ALA A 434 -16.31 -0.43 -29.57
CA ALA A 434 -16.09 -1.78 -29.11
C ALA A 434 -14.61 -2.04 -28.80
N VAL A 435 -14.35 -2.67 -27.67
CA VAL A 435 -12.99 -3.07 -27.26
C VAL A 435 -12.57 -4.32 -28.04
N PRO A 436 -11.34 -4.35 -28.61
CA PRO A 436 -10.80 -5.53 -29.27
C PRO A 436 -10.65 -6.71 -28.31
N VAL A 437 -10.94 -7.92 -28.82
CA VAL A 437 -10.78 -9.15 -28.04
C VAL A 437 -9.43 -9.82 -28.25
N SER A 438 -9.07 -10.72 -27.36
CA SER A 438 -7.83 -11.51 -27.46
C SER A 438 -7.88 -12.45 -28.67
N GLU A 439 -6.79 -12.42 -29.44
CA GLU A 439 -6.50 -13.36 -30.54
C GLU A 439 -5.34 -14.30 -30.18
N VAL A 440 -4.90 -14.31 -28.93
CA VAL A 440 -3.70 -15.02 -28.46
C VAL A 440 -4.04 -16.45 -28.05
N ASP A 441 -3.30 -17.42 -28.58
CA ASP A 441 -3.20 -18.77 -28.03
C ASP A 441 -2.13 -18.77 -26.92
N GLU A 442 -2.59 -18.67 -25.66
CA GLU A 442 -1.71 -18.60 -24.49
C GLU A 442 -0.85 -19.88 -24.33
N SER A 443 -1.40 -21.04 -24.71
CA SER A 443 -0.68 -22.31 -24.62
C SER A 443 0.44 -22.41 -25.64
N ALA A 444 0.16 -22.04 -26.90
CA ALA A 444 1.18 -21.99 -27.94
C ALA A 444 2.28 -21.00 -27.58
N ARG A 445 1.91 -19.78 -27.12
CA ARG A 445 2.86 -18.74 -26.69
C ARG A 445 3.77 -19.23 -25.56
N ARG A 446 3.23 -19.93 -24.54
CA ARG A 446 4.04 -20.50 -23.47
C ARG A 446 5.07 -21.50 -24.03
N LEU A 447 4.64 -22.42 -24.91
CA LEU A 447 5.52 -23.45 -25.47
C LEU A 447 6.63 -22.87 -26.33
N GLU A 448 6.35 -21.81 -27.10
CA GLU A 448 7.36 -21.08 -27.87
C GLU A 448 8.43 -20.38 -26.99
N LYS A 449 8.06 -20.05 -25.77
CA LYS A 449 8.90 -19.31 -24.81
C LYS A 449 9.49 -20.17 -23.70
N LEU A 450 9.46 -21.49 -23.84
CA LEU A 450 10.10 -22.40 -22.88
C LEU A 450 11.61 -22.11 -22.78
N PRO A 451 12.16 -21.98 -21.57
CA PRO A 451 13.59 -21.86 -21.40
C PRO A 451 14.28 -23.17 -21.73
N LYS A 452 15.59 -23.13 -21.99
CA LYS A 452 16.39 -24.32 -22.16
C LYS A 452 16.50 -25.08 -20.83
N GLU A 453 16.20 -26.38 -20.85
CA GLU A 453 16.38 -27.24 -19.67
C GLU A 453 17.85 -27.36 -19.29
N ILE A 454 18.14 -27.27 -18.01
CA ILE A 454 19.45 -27.52 -17.41
C ILE A 454 19.48 -28.96 -16.91
N ALA A 455 20.43 -29.77 -17.43
CA ALA A 455 20.54 -31.16 -17.05
C ALA A 455 20.88 -31.34 -15.56
N TYR A 456 20.16 -32.23 -14.87
CA TYR A 456 20.41 -32.53 -13.47
C TYR A 456 21.77 -33.18 -13.25
N THR A 457 22.55 -32.65 -12.31
CA THR A 457 23.94 -33.13 -12.04
C THR A 457 24.09 -33.88 -10.72
N GLY A 458 23.04 -33.95 -9.90
CA GLY A 458 23.16 -34.29 -8.50
C GLY A 458 23.89 -33.22 -7.69
N ASP A 459 23.89 -33.36 -6.39
CA ASP A 459 24.57 -32.40 -5.49
C ASP A 459 26.09 -32.35 -5.77
N LYS A 460 26.58 -31.20 -6.12
CA LYS A 460 28.00 -30.88 -6.37
C LYS A 460 28.64 -30.09 -5.23
N GLY A 461 27.88 -29.83 -4.16
CA GLY A 461 28.31 -29.02 -3.01
C GLY A 461 28.41 -27.55 -3.27
N ILE A 462 27.88 -27.06 -4.42
CA ILE A 462 27.86 -25.63 -4.76
C ILE A 462 26.88 -24.90 -3.83
N LYS A 463 27.31 -23.80 -3.24
CA LYS A 463 26.46 -22.96 -2.40
C LYS A 463 26.04 -21.69 -3.13
N LEU A 464 24.89 -21.12 -2.77
CA LEU A 464 24.41 -19.89 -3.41
C LEU A 464 25.42 -18.73 -3.33
N TRP A 465 26.17 -18.62 -2.24
CA TRP A 465 27.25 -17.63 -2.12
C TRP A 465 28.46 -17.91 -3.05
N ASP A 466 28.66 -19.13 -3.57
CA ASP A 466 29.67 -19.39 -4.58
C ASP A 466 29.29 -18.75 -5.93
N VAL A 467 27.99 -18.70 -6.24
CA VAL A 467 27.45 -17.93 -7.38
C VAL A 467 27.71 -16.45 -7.19
N LYS A 468 27.37 -15.89 -6.01
CA LYS A 468 27.62 -14.49 -5.68
C LYS A 468 29.08 -14.10 -5.82
N ASN A 469 29.99 -15.00 -5.41
CA ASN A 469 31.43 -14.77 -5.44
C ASN A 469 32.08 -15.09 -6.79
N GLY A 470 31.27 -15.44 -7.81
CA GLY A 470 31.73 -15.73 -9.18
C GLY A 470 32.52 -17.01 -9.34
N LYS A 471 32.45 -17.95 -8.39
CA LYS A 471 33.09 -19.27 -8.48
C LYS A 471 32.30 -20.22 -9.38
N ASN A 472 30.99 -20.10 -9.37
CA ASN A 472 30.06 -20.88 -10.17
C ASN A 472 29.00 -19.97 -10.82
N THR A 473 28.42 -20.46 -11.91
CA THR A 473 27.27 -19.81 -12.55
C THR A 473 25.96 -20.17 -11.85
N MET A 474 24.88 -19.40 -12.09
CA MET A 474 23.55 -19.75 -11.62
C MET A 474 23.09 -21.09 -12.23
N ASP A 475 23.38 -21.35 -13.50
CA ASP A 475 22.99 -22.59 -14.17
C ASP A 475 23.65 -23.82 -13.51
N GLU A 476 24.95 -23.74 -13.16
CA GLU A 476 25.65 -24.79 -12.42
C GLU A 476 25.04 -25.02 -11.03
N PHE A 477 24.63 -23.93 -10.37
CA PHE A 477 23.95 -24.03 -9.08
C PHE A 477 22.59 -24.69 -9.20
N ILE A 478 21.75 -24.26 -10.13
CA ILE A 478 20.40 -24.80 -10.35
C ILE A 478 20.44 -26.26 -10.83
N ALA A 479 21.47 -26.65 -11.60
CA ALA A 479 21.66 -28.00 -12.10
C ALA A 479 21.70 -29.07 -11.00
N GLN A 480 22.10 -28.73 -9.78
CA GLN A 480 22.20 -29.66 -8.66
C GLN A 480 20.89 -29.83 -7.86
N LEU A 481 19.89 -28.99 -8.08
CA LEU A 481 18.61 -29.07 -7.39
C LEU A 481 17.76 -30.21 -7.97
N SER A 482 17.24 -31.08 -7.11
CA SER A 482 16.31 -32.15 -7.49
C SER A 482 14.92 -31.56 -7.83
N ASP A 483 14.06 -32.41 -8.43
CA ASP A 483 12.66 -32.03 -8.69
C ASP A 483 11.91 -31.71 -7.40
N TYR A 484 12.24 -32.39 -6.31
CA TYR A 484 11.71 -32.09 -4.99
C TYR A 484 12.18 -30.72 -4.49
N ASP A 485 13.46 -30.39 -4.60
CA ASP A 485 13.99 -29.07 -4.21
C ASP A 485 13.35 -27.96 -5.03
N LEU A 486 13.17 -28.17 -6.34
CA LEU A 486 12.50 -27.24 -7.25
C LEU A 486 11.01 -27.07 -6.89
N SER A 487 10.35 -28.11 -6.37
CA SER A 487 8.96 -28.00 -5.89
C SER A 487 8.87 -27.25 -4.54
N CYS A 488 9.89 -27.36 -3.69
CA CYS A 488 9.91 -26.67 -2.40
C CYS A 488 10.18 -25.17 -2.54
N ILE A 489 11.12 -24.77 -3.41
CA ILE A 489 11.56 -23.37 -3.49
C ILE A 489 10.47 -22.41 -3.96
N ILE A 490 9.47 -22.90 -4.71
CA ILE A 490 8.32 -22.11 -5.17
C ILE A 490 7.23 -21.93 -4.10
N ARG A 491 7.43 -22.47 -2.90
CA ARG A 491 6.52 -22.35 -1.76
C ARG A 491 7.02 -21.26 -0.82
N GLY A 492 6.12 -20.35 -0.43
CA GLY A 492 6.34 -19.42 0.67
C GLY A 492 5.78 -20.03 1.94
N GLU A 493 6.58 -20.06 3.00
CA GLU A 493 6.15 -20.58 4.30
C GLU A 493 5.46 -19.49 5.11
N GLY A 494 4.29 -19.77 5.67
CA GLY A 494 3.35 -18.80 6.19
C GLY A 494 3.71 -18.12 7.49
N MET A 495 2.80 -17.25 7.85
CA MET A 495 2.85 -16.37 9.01
C MET A 495 3.22 -17.13 10.28
N GLY A 496 4.37 -16.79 10.87
CA GLY A 496 4.93 -17.48 12.03
C GLY A 496 5.94 -18.58 11.69
N SER A 497 6.53 -18.55 10.50
CA SER A 497 7.68 -19.39 10.18
C SER A 497 8.82 -19.15 11.20
N PRO A 498 9.40 -20.21 11.79
CA PRO A 498 10.52 -20.08 12.72
C PRO A 498 11.84 -19.70 12.03
N ARG A 499 11.87 -19.70 10.70
CA ARG A 499 13.07 -19.42 9.88
C ARG A 499 13.37 -17.93 9.77
N VAL A 500 12.40 -17.07 10.09
CA VAL A 500 12.47 -15.61 9.95
C VAL A 500 12.05 -14.90 11.25
N THR A 501 12.09 -13.57 11.25
CA THR A 501 11.70 -12.77 12.41
C THR A 501 10.26 -13.05 12.81
N ALA A 502 10.05 -13.26 14.09
CA ALA A 502 8.73 -13.57 14.65
C ALA A 502 7.71 -12.47 14.35
N GLY A 503 6.48 -12.89 14.07
CA GLY A 503 5.37 -11.98 13.77
C GLY A 503 5.37 -11.39 12.36
N THR A 504 6.33 -11.78 11.50
CA THR A 504 6.37 -11.35 10.11
C THR A 504 5.45 -12.18 9.21
N ALA A 505 5.19 -11.70 8.01
CA ALA A 505 4.15 -12.23 7.13
C ALA A 505 4.52 -13.58 6.49
N SER A 506 5.80 -13.79 6.11
CA SER A 506 6.22 -15.05 5.47
C SER A 506 7.74 -15.20 5.37
N ALA A 507 8.14 -16.45 5.11
CA ALA A 507 9.48 -16.83 4.65
C ALA A 507 9.40 -17.38 3.21
N PHE A 508 10.46 -17.18 2.42
CA PHE A 508 10.58 -17.75 1.07
C PHE A 508 12.04 -18.12 0.76
N GLY A 509 12.25 -18.92 -0.28
CA GLY A 509 13.58 -19.38 -0.67
C GLY A 509 14.03 -20.59 0.15
N GLY A 510 14.85 -20.43 1.18
CA GLY A 510 15.35 -21.50 2.04
C GLY A 510 14.31 -22.04 3.02
N VAL A 511 13.21 -22.58 2.54
CA VAL A 511 12.08 -23.09 3.35
C VAL A 511 12.15 -24.58 3.63
N SER A 512 13.21 -25.25 3.20
CA SER A 512 13.48 -26.67 3.51
C SER A 512 14.92 -26.86 3.99
N GLU A 513 15.18 -27.99 4.69
CA GLU A 513 16.52 -28.32 5.16
C GLU A 513 17.50 -28.49 3.98
N ASN A 514 17.06 -29.13 2.88
CA ASN A 514 17.89 -29.30 1.69
C ASN A 514 18.23 -27.94 1.05
N LEU A 515 17.24 -27.06 0.89
CA LEU A 515 17.48 -25.72 0.31
C LEU A 515 18.45 -24.91 1.18
N ASN A 516 18.31 -24.97 2.49
CA ASN A 516 19.28 -24.37 3.42
C ASN A 516 20.67 -25.04 3.27
N GLY A 517 20.71 -26.35 3.08
CA GLY A 517 21.94 -27.11 2.79
C GLY A 517 22.69 -26.61 1.56
N PHE A 518 22.00 -26.13 0.52
CA PHE A 518 22.60 -25.47 -0.64
C PHE A 518 22.99 -24.00 -0.40
N GLY A 519 22.80 -23.48 0.83
CA GLY A 519 23.12 -22.09 1.18
C GLY A 519 22.07 -21.09 0.66
N ILE A 520 20.87 -21.56 0.35
CA ILE A 520 19.72 -20.67 0.04
C ILE A 520 19.16 -20.18 1.38
N PRO A 521 19.19 -18.89 1.69
CA PRO A 521 18.65 -18.36 2.93
C PRO A 521 17.12 -18.25 2.86
N ALA A 522 16.48 -18.29 4.03
CA ALA A 522 15.10 -17.83 4.14
C ALA A 522 15.06 -16.31 4.07
N GLY A 523 14.42 -15.76 3.02
CA GLY A 523 14.06 -14.35 2.91
C GLY A 523 12.83 -14.04 3.75
N CYS A 524 12.81 -12.88 4.38
CA CYS A 524 11.74 -12.45 5.30
C CYS A 524 10.86 -11.36 4.67
N CYS A 525 9.54 -11.56 4.67
CA CYS A 525 8.56 -10.56 4.26
C CYS A 525 7.79 -10.03 5.48
N SER A 526 7.57 -8.73 5.56
CA SER A 526 6.67 -8.09 6.53
C SER A 526 5.64 -7.22 5.81
N ASP A 527 4.35 -7.32 6.20
CA ASP A 527 3.40 -6.26 5.90
C ASP A 527 3.90 -4.96 6.54
N GLY A 528 3.63 -3.79 6.05
CA GLY A 528 2.75 -3.32 4.99
C GLY A 528 3.12 -1.90 4.59
N PRO A 529 2.35 -1.26 3.71
CA PRO A 529 2.63 0.08 3.19
C PRO A 529 2.81 1.18 4.25
N SER A 530 2.08 1.12 5.36
CA SER A 530 2.21 2.11 6.45
C SER A 530 3.20 1.71 7.55
N GLY A 531 4.19 0.86 7.25
CA GLY A 531 5.23 0.40 8.19
C GLY A 531 5.14 -1.09 8.49
N MET A 532 6.18 -1.65 9.15
CA MET A 532 6.22 -3.08 9.43
C MET A 532 5.12 -3.50 10.41
N ARG A 533 4.35 -4.49 10.00
CA ARG A 533 3.42 -5.20 10.88
C ARG A 533 4.14 -6.40 11.50
N LEU A 534 4.30 -6.38 12.81
CA LEU A 534 4.93 -7.45 13.58
C LEU A 534 3.90 -8.02 14.58
N ASP A 535 3.25 -9.11 14.18
CA ASP A 535 2.13 -9.73 14.93
C ASP A 535 2.53 -10.36 16.26
N CYS A 536 3.82 -10.36 16.59
CA CYS A 536 4.34 -10.75 17.89
C CYS A 536 4.27 -9.65 18.96
N GLY A 537 3.75 -8.47 18.62
CA GLY A 537 3.66 -7.33 19.52
C GLY A 537 4.87 -6.41 19.53
N THR A 538 5.94 -6.76 18.82
CA THR A 538 7.11 -5.88 18.64
C THR A 538 6.67 -4.57 18.02
N LYS A 539 7.13 -3.45 18.59
CA LYS A 539 6.79 -2.11 18.14
C LYS A 539 7.62 -1.74 16.92
N ALA A 540 6.97 -1.08 15.97
CA ALA A 540 7.57 -0.58 14.77
C ALA A 540 7.09 0.84 14.46
N PHE A 541 7.68 1.49 13.48
CA PHE A 541 7.31 2.83 13.07
C PHE A 541 6.06 2.79 12.17
N SER A 542 5.01 3.53 12.53
CA SER A 542 3.86 3.73 11.65
C SER A 542 4.07 4.97 10.80
N LEU A 543 4.18 4.76 9.49
CA LEU A 543 4.36 5.80 8.47
C LEU A 543 3.05 6.50 8.13
N PRO A 544 3.10 7.73 7.59
CA PRO A 544 1.98 8.31 6.85
C PRO A 544 1.52 7.38 5.73
N ASN A 545 0.22 7.34 5.46
CA ASN A 545 -0.33 6.47 4.42
C ASN A 545 0.04 6.92 2.99
N GLY A 546 -0.21 6.04 1.99
CA GLY A 546 0.14 6.28 0.60
C GLY A 546 -0.50 7.54 0.02
N THR A 547 -1.78 7.79 0.29
CA THR A 547 -2.49 9.01 -0.15
C THR A 547 -1.83 10.28 0.38
N MET A 548 -1.44 10.31 1.66
CA MET A 548 -0.72 11.46 2.23
C MET A 548 0.67 11.64 1.62
N ILE A 549 1.40 10.55 1.42
CA ILE A 549 2.71 10.58 0.76
C ILE A 549 2.57 11.16 -0.65
N ALA A 550 1.60 10.68 -1.42
CA ALA A 550 1.33 11.20 -2.77
C ALA A 550 0.95 12.68 -2.76
N SER A 551 0.11 13.11 -1.80
CA SER A 551 -0.30 14.51 -1.63
C SER A 551 0.88 15.45 -1.40
N SER A 552 2.02 14.97 -0.93
CA SER A 552 3.23 15.77 -0.78
C SER A 552 3.86 16.15 -2.13
N PHE A 553 3.66 15.36 -3.18
CA PHE A 553 4.35 15.47 -4.48
C PHE A 553 5.88 15.58 -4.35
N ASN A 554 6.45 15.07 -3.26
CA ASN A 554 7.85 15.26 -2.90
C ASN A 554 8.65 13.94 -2.95
N LYS A 555 9.10 13.56 -4.14
CA LYS A 555 9.92 12.35 -4.38
C LYS A 555 11.16 12.28 -3.48
N LYS A 556 11.79 13.42 -3.22
CA LYS A 556 13.02 13.48 -2.40
C LYS A 556 12.73 13.17 -0.94
N LEU A 557 11.70 13.79 -0.37
CA LEU A 557 11.29 13.56 1.02
C LEU A 557 10.78 12.12 1.21
N THR A 558 10.06 11.58 0.22
CA THR A 558 9.62 10.18 0.20
C THR A 558 10.81 9.23 0.27
N SER A 559 11.82 9.43 -0.58
CA SER A 559 13.03 8.59 -0.56
C SER A 559 13.82 8.73 0.75
N GLU A 560 13.87 9.94 1.34
CA GLU A 560 14.49 10.17 2.65
C GLU A 560 13.76 9.41 3.76
N LEU A 561 12.44 9.48 3.81
CA LEU A 561 11.61 8.76 4.79
C LEU A 561 11.81 7.24 4.68
N PHE A 562 11.79 6.71 3.47
CA PHE A 562 11.97 5.27 3.23
C PHE A 562 13.43 4.80 3.39
N THR A 563 14.40 5.70 3.47
CA THR A 563 15.76 5.35 3.92
C THR A 563 15.76 4.92 5.39
N PHE A 564 15.00 5.62 6.25
CA PHE A 564 14.83 5.20 7.65
C PHE A 564 14.03 3.90 7.75
N MET A 565 12.97 3.75 6.96
CA MET A 565 12.20 2.49 6.88
C MET A 565 13.10 1.31 6.49
N GLY A 566 13.95 1.46 5.49
CA GLY A 566 14.91 0.44 5.08
C GLY A 566 15.90 0.07 6.19
N LEU A 567 16.37 1.06 6.96
CA LEU A 567 17.23 0.80 8.12
C LEU A 567 16.49 0.05 9.23
N GLU A 568 15.22 0.39 9.48
CA GLU A 568 14.38 -0.30 10.45
C GLU A 568 14.11 -1.75 10.04
N MET A 569 13.81 -2.01 8.75
CA MET A 569 13.68 -3.36 8.20
C MET A 569 14.96 -4.17 8.42
N ALA A 570 16.12 -3.59 8.08
CA ALA A 570 17.41 -4.25 8.25
C ALA A 570 17.72 -4.55 9.73
N ALA A 571 17.35 -3.65 10.65
CA ALA A 571 17.47 -3.86 12.10
C ALA A 571 16.63 -5.05 12.57
N ASN A 572 15.42 -5.22 12.03
CA ASN A 572 14.49 -6.31 12.33
C ASN A 572 14.68 -7.54 11.43
N LYS A 573 15.74 -7.61 10.63
CA LYS A 573 16.07 -8.72 9.70
C LYS A 573 14.97 -9.01 8.69
N VAL A 574 14.21 -8.01 8.28
CA VAL A 574 13.21 -8.07 7.21
C VAL A 574 13.89 -7.72 5.89
N ASP A 575 13.67 -8.52 4.85
CA ASP A 575 14.31 -8.36 3.53
C ASP A 575 13.37 -7.68 2.52
N CYS A 576 12.06 -7.97 2.61
CA CYS A 576 11.01 -7.39 1.76
C CYS A 576 9.89 -6.77 2.61
N LEU A 577 9.57 -5.50 2.35
CA LEU A 577 8.31 -4.89 2.80
C LEU A 577 7.23 -5.23 1.78
N LEU A 578 6.05 -5.67 2.22
CA LEU A 578 4.89 -5.86 1.34
C LEU A 578 4.20 -4.52 1.08
N GLY A 579 4.88 -3.68 0.34
CA GLY A 579 4.56 -2.32 -0.07
C GLY A 579 5.64 -1.76 -0.99
N PRO A 580 5.35 -0.68 -1.73
CA PRO A 580 4.12 0.10 -1.72
C PRO A 580 2.91 -0.61 -2.36
N GLY A 581 1.72 -0.33 -1.82
CA GLY A 581 0.48 -0.51 -2.54
C GLY A 581 0.34 0.60 -3.58
N MET A 582 0.03 0.25 -4.85
CA MET A 582 0.10 1.25 -5.91
C MET A 582 -0.95 1.08 -7.01
N ASN A 583 -2.08 0.49 -6.68
CA ASN A 583 -3.22 0.47 -7.59
C ASN A 583 -3.81 1.88 -7.74
N ILE A 584 -4.47 2.13 -8.86
CA ILE A 584 -5.04 3.45 -9.19
C ILE A 584 -6.30 3.70 -8.34
N HIS A 585 -6.50 4.93 -7.86
CA HIS A 585 -7.75 5.38 -7.27
C HIS A 585 -8.82 5.52 -8.37
N ARG A 586 -9.34 4.37 -8.82
CA ARG A 586 -10.35 4.31 -9.89
C ARG A 586 -11.69 4.88 -9.47
N HIS A 587 -12.07 4.64 -8.20
CA HIS A 587 -13.32 5.08 -7.60
C HIS A 587 -13.09 5.49 -6.14
N PRO A 588 -13.73 6.56 -5.63
CA PRO A 588 -13.51 7.03 -4.26
C PRO A 588 -13.97 6.04 -3.18
N LEU A 589 -14.85 5.10 -3.49
CA LEU A 589 -15.35 4.12 -2.53
C LEU A 589 -14.43 2.90 -2.32
N ASN A 590 -13.37 2.70 -3.10
CA ASN A 590 -12.45 1.59 -2.87
C ASN A 590 -11.81 1.69 -1.48
N GLY A 591 -11.94 0.61 -0.68
CA GLY A 591 -11.51 0.60 0.72
C GLY A 591 -10.02 0.79 0.93
N ARG A 592 -9.17 0.36 -0.02
CA ARG A 592 -7.70 0.43 0.08
C ARG A 592 -7.07 1.65 -0.59
N ASN A 593 -7.85 2.64 -1.05
CA ASN A 593 -7.25 3.87 -1.57
C ASN A 593 -6.31 4.53 -0.56
N PHE A 594 -6.54 4.40 0.75
CA PHE A 594 -5.69 5.00 1.78
C PHE A 594 -4.21 4.62 1.68
N GLU A 595 -3.91 3.38 1.30
CA GLU A 595 -2.54 2.86 1.17
C GLU A 595 -1.98 3.00 -0.25
N TYR A 596 -2.84 3.30 -1.23
CA TYR A 596 -2.45 3.61 -2.60
C TYR A 596 -2.12 5.11 -2.72
N PHE A 597 -1.75 5.56 -3.90
CA PHE A 597 -1.23 6.92 -4.07
C PHE A 597 -2.24 7.88 -4.70
N SER A 598 -2.80 7.57 -5.86
CA SER A 598 -3.46 8.56 -6.70
C SER A 598 -4.34 7.93 -7.80
N GLU A 599 -5.22 8.74 -8.37
CA GLU A 599 -5.90 8.47 -9.64
C GLU A 599 -4.96 8.56 -10.86
N ASP A 600 -3.77 9.18 -10.68
CA ASP A 600 -2.79 9.38 -11.74
C ASP A 600 -1.67 8.33 -11.70
N PRO A 601 -1.44 7.56 -12.80
CA PRO A 601 -0.42 6.53 -12.85
C PRO A 601 1.02 7.06 -12.87
N PHE A 602 1.26 8.28 -13.36
CA PHE A 602 2.59 8.88 -13.37
C PHE A 602 3.00 9.28 -11.94
N LEU A 603 2.14 9.99 -11.22
CA LEU A 603 2.36 10.33 -9.81
C LEU A 603 2.56 9.06 -8.98
N THR A 604 1.66 8.07 -9.12
CA THR A 604 1.73 6.77 -8.45
C THR A 604 3.09 6.09 -8.67
N GLY A 605 3.51 5.98 -9.92
CA GLY A 605 4.79 5.34 -10.27
C GLY A 605 6.00 6.09 -9.74
N LYS A 606 5.99 7.43 -9.77
CA LYS A 606 7.10 8.26 -9.25
C LYS A 606 7.24 8.17 -7.73
N MET A 607 6.13 8.13 -6.99
CA MET A 607 6.15 7.96 -5.54
C MET A 607 6.62 6.55 -5.14
N ALA A 608 6.10 5.51 -5.79
CA ALA A 608 6.57 4.14 -5.59
C ALA A 608 8.07 3.98 -5.89
N ALA A 609 8.55 4.56 -6.99
CA ALA A 609 9.97 4.54 -7.33
C ALA A 609 10.84 5.26 -6.27
N ALA A 610 10.33 6.32 -5.65
CA ALA A 610 11.03 7.03 -4.58
C ALA A 610 11.14 6.20 -3.30
N GLU A 611 10.09 5.47 -2.92
CA GLU A 611 10.10 4.55 -1.78
C GLU A 611 11.13 3.42 -1.97
N LEU A 612 11.09 2.77 -3.13
CA LEU A 612 12.01 1.69 -3.46
C LEU A 612 13.48 2.14 -3.40
N LYS A 613 13.79 3.31 -3.97
CA LYS A 613 15.14 3.90 -3.93
C LYS A 613 15.60 4.20 -2.50
N GLY A 614 14.68 4.68 -1.64
CA GLY A 614 14.98 4.92 -0.23
C GLY A 614 15.43 3.65 0.49
N MET A 615 14.66 2.57 0.35
CA MET A 615 14.92 1.29 1.00
C MET A 615 16.18 0.58 0.48
N ALA A 616 16.48 0.71 -0.80
CA ALA A 616 17.56 -0.03 -1.47
C ALA A 616 18.94 0.18 -0.81
N GLY A 617 19.22 1.38 -0.29
CA GLY A 617 20.48 1.68 0.41
C GLY A 617 20.73 0.83 1.66
N ALA A 618 19.69 0.29 2.28
CA ALA A 618 19.79 -0.61 3.42
C ALA A 618 19.92 -2.10 3.02
N GLY A 619 19.93 -2.43 1.73
CA GLY A 619 19.99 -3.81 1.22
C GLY A 619 18.68 -4.57 1.45
N VAL A 620 17.58 -3.87 1.45
CA VAL A 620 16.20 -4.36 1.54
C VAL A 620 15.37 -3.74 0.41
N THR A 621 14.19 -4.28 0.16
CA THR A 621 13.31 -3.79 -0.92
C THR A 621 11.86 -3.73 -0.50
N GLY A 622 11.06 -2.96 -1.26
CA GLY A 622 9.62 -3.07 -1.28
C GLY A 622 9.16 -4.10 -2.31
N THR A 623 7.97 -4.64 -2.07
CA THR A 623 7.22 -5.50 -2.99
C THR A 623 6.06 -4.68 -3.55
N ILE A 624 6.16 -4.27 -4.81
CA ILE A 624 5.08 -3.48 -5.44
C ILE A 624 3.83 -4.33 -5.61
N LYS A 625 2.69 -3.81 -5.16
CA LYS A 625 1.42 -4.54 -5.09
C LYS A 625 0.21 -3.66 -5.39
N HIS A 626 -0.92 -4.19 -5.80
CA HIS A 626 -1.18 -5.58 -6.19
C HIS A 626 -1.24 -5.65 -7.71
N PHE A 627 -0.39 -6.42 -8.33
CA PHE A 627 -0.16 -6.48 -9.77
C PHE A 627 -1.16 -7.44 -10.45
N CYS A 628 -2.26 -6.96 -11.11
CA CYS A 628 -2.67 -5.58 -11.26
C CYS A 628 -4.19 -5.42 -11.08
N ALA A 629 -4.68 -4.19 -11.20
CA ALA A 629 -6.12 -3.85 -11.22
C ALA A 629 -6.92 -4.27 -9.97
N ASN A 630 -6.32 -4.18 -8.77
CA ASN A 630 -7.04 -4.33 -7.50
C ASN A 630 -7.71 -3.01 -7.11
N ASN A 631 -8.84 -2.69 -7.75
CA ASN A 631 -9.53 -1.41 -7.61
C ASN A 631 -10.87 -1.51 -6.88
N ARG A 632 -11.14 -2.66 -6.26
CA ARG A 632 -12.33 -2.94 -5.44
C ARG A 632 -11.98 -4.03 -4.43
N GLU A 633 -12.39 -3.85 -3.16
CA GLU A 633 -12.10 -4.79 -2.07
C GLU A 633 -13.22 -5.82 -1.85
N THR A 634 -14.48 -5.39 -1.95
CA THR A 634 -15.62 -6.28 -1.75
C THR A 634 -15.58 -7.43 -2.73
N ASN A 635 -15.46 -8.65 -2.20
CA ASN A 635 -15.40 -9.90 -2.98
C ASN A 635 -14.15 -10.03 -3.89
N ARG A 636 -13.05 -9.38 -3.56
CA ARG A 636 -11.81 -9.23 -4.37
C ARG A 636 -11.22 -10.55 -4.88
N HIS A 637 -11.41 -11.68 -4.19
CA HIS A 637 -10.91 -12.98 -4.63
C HIS A 637 -11.58 -13.52 -5.89
N PHE A 638 -12.79 -13.07 -6.20
CA PHE A 638 -13.61 -13.57 -7.29
C PHE A 638 -13.93 -12.53 -8.35
N ILE A 639 -13.49 -11.29 -8.14
CA ILE A 639 -13.71 -10.22 -9.10
C ILE A 639 -12.92 -10.49 -10.38
N ASP A 640 -13.59 -10.29 -11.49
CA ASP A 640 -12.97 -10.18 -12.81
C ASP A 640 -12.96 -8.71 -13.23
N SER A 641 -11.79 -8.12 -13.26
CA SER A 641 -11.55 -6.79 -13.80
C SER A 641 -11.49 -6.89 -15.32
N VAL A 642 -12.59 -6.53 -15.98
CA VAL A 642 -12.70 -6.56 -17.45
C VAL A 642 -12.23 -5.23 -18.02
N VAL A 643 -11.04 -5.22 -18.60
CA VAL A 643 -10.30 -4.02 -18.96
C VAL A 643 -9.76 -4.13 -20.39
N SER A 644 -9.78 -3.05 -21.15
CA SER A 644 -9.10 -3.00 -22.46
C SER A 644 -7.57 -3.11 -22.28
N GLU A 645 -6.88 -3.67 -23.27
CA GLU A 645 -5.41 -3.70 -23.22
C GLU A 645 -4.83 -2.28 -23.18
N ARG A 646 -5.45 -1.32 -23.85
CA ARG A 646 -5.06 0.09 -23.81
C ARG A 646 -5.11 0.66 -22.41
N ALA A 647 -6.25 0.52 -21.72
CA ALA A 647 -6.39 1.03 -20.35
C ALA A 647 -5.44 0.33 -19.37
N LEU A 648 -5.22 -1.00 -19.53
CA LEU A 648 -4.22 -1.70 -18.75
C LEU A 648 -2.85 -1.05 -18.90
N ARG A 649 -2.38 -0.82 -20.14
CA ARG A 649 -1.03 -0.31 -20.43
C ARG A 649 -0.85 1.16 -20.10
N GLU A 650 -1.86 2.02 -20.37
CA GLU A 650 -1.74 3.46 -20.14
C GLU A 650 -2.08 3.89 -18.70
N ILE A 651 -2.87 3.10 -17.96
CA ILE A 651 -3.36 3.46 -16.61
C ILE A 651 -2.93 2.42 -15.57
N TYR A 652 -3.47 1.19 -15.61
CA TYR A 652 -3.40 0.25 -14.48
C TYR A 652 -2.04 -0.45 -14.33
N LEU A 653 -1.26 -0.53 -15.38
CA LEU A 653 0.10 -1.08 -15.40
C LEU A 653 1.18 0.02 -15.42
N LYS A 654 0.83 1.25 -15.82
CA LYS A 654 1.82 2.32 -16.04
C LYS A 654 2.62 2.68 -14.79
N GLY A 655 1.97 2.75 -13.63
CA GLY A 655 2.66 2.99 -12.37
C GLY A 655 3.67 1.88 -12.04
N PHE A 656 3.29 0.62 -12.25
CA PHE A 656 4.17 -0.55 -12.06
C PHE A 656 5.36 -0.53 -13.02
N GLU A 657 5.14 -0.19 -14.29
CA GLU A 657 6.22 -0.01 -15.28
C GLU A 657 7.26 1.00 -14.79
N ILE A 658 6.81 2.16 -14.30
CA ILE A 658 7.69 3.21 -13.76
C ILE A 658 8.45 2.68 -12.53
N ALA A 659 7.79 1.98 -11.62
CA ALA A 659 8.42 1.40 -10.43
C ALA A 659 9.50 0.37 -10.80
N VAL A 660 9.27 -0.45 -11.83
CA VAL A 660 10.26 -1.41 -12.34
C VAL A 660 11.41 -0.69 -13.03
N LYS A 661 11.12 0.14 -14.04
CA LYS A 661 12.15 0.74 -14.90
C LYS A 661 12.94 1.86 -14.21
N GLU A 662 12.29 2.65 -13.35
CA GLU A 662 12.93 3.80 -12.69
C GLU A 662 13.20 3.56 -11.18
N GLY A 663 12.35 2.79 -10.50
CA GLY A 663 12.47 2.48 -9.08
C GLY A 663 13.39 1.31 -8.78
N GLY A 664 13.67 0.46 -9.77
CA GLY A 664 14.46 -0.75 -9.60
C GLY A 664 13.73 -1.81 -8.76
N ALA A 665 12.40 -1.90 -8.87
CA ALA A 665 11.61 -2.93 -8.20
C ALA A 665 12.20 -4.32 -8.47
N SER A 666 12.37 -5.11 -7.43
CA SER A 666 12.93 -6.47 -7.49
C SER A 666 12.01 -7.52 -6.86
N SER A 667 10.87 -7.09 -6.33
CA SER A 667 9.81 -7.96 -5.81
C SER A 667 8.44 -7.40 -6.24
N VAL A 668 7.56 -8.29 -6.69
CA VAL A 668 6.19 -7.98 -7.16
C VAL A 668 5.22 -8.96 -6.54
N MET A 669 4.07 -8.47 -6.09
CA MET A 669 2.95 -9.30 -5.64
C MET A 669 1.78 -9.18 -6.60
N THR A 670 1.29 -10.31 -7.13
CA THR A 670 0.10 -10.36 -7.96
C THR A 670 -1.16 -10.14 -7.12
N THR A 671 -2.24 -9.66 -7.74
CA THR A 671 -3.50 -9.43 -7.03
C THR A 671 -4.29 -10.72 -6.79
N TYR A 672 -5.24 -10.68 -5.87
CA TYR A 672 -6.20 -11.77 -5.65
C TYR A 672 -7.10 -12.04 -6.85
N GLY A 673 -7.53 -11.00 -7.55
CA GLY A 673 -8.58 -11.09 -8.55
C GLY A 673 -8.13 -11.60 -9.92
N ARG A 674 -9.11 -11.65 -10.82
CA ARG A 674 -8.89 -11.93 -12.23
C ARG A 674 -8.70 -10.65 -13.03
N VAL A 675 -7.96 -10.76 -14.10
CA VAL A 675 -7.94 -9.77 -15.17
C VAL A 675 -8.32 -10.48 -16.46
N ASN A 676 -9.41 -10.05 -17.06
CA ASN A 676 -9.92 -10.60 -18.31
C ASN A 676 -10.06 -12.13 -18.30
N GLY A 677 -10.60 -12.66 -17.18
CA GLY A 677 -10.96 -14.08 -17.00
C GLY A 677 -9.86 -14.97 -16.42
N LEU A 678 -8.63 -14.48 -16.23
CA LEU A 678 -7.53 -15.25 -15.60
C LEU A 678 -7.15 -14.65 -14.25
N TRP A 679 -6.99 -15.49 -13.23
CA TRP A 679 -6.35 -15.06 -11.98
C TRP A 679 -4.91 -14.65 -12.26
N THR A 680 -4.51 -13.50 -11.73
CA THR A 680 -3.19 -12.92 -12.01
C THR A 680 -2.04 -13.82 -11.59
N ALA A 681 -2.24 -14.66 -10.56
CA ALA A 681 -1.26 -15.66 -10.13
C ALA A 681 -0.90 -16.69 -11.23
N GLY A 682 -1.85 -17.03 -12.10
CA GLY A 682 -1.66 -17.98 -13.23
C GLY A 682 -1.54 -17.31 -14.61
N ASN A 683 -1.42 -15.99 -14.68
CA ASN A 683 -1.46 -15.25 -15.93
C ASN A 683 -0.07 -15.08 -16.57
N PHE A 684 0.20 -15.88 -17.62
CA PHE A 684 1.49 -15.91 -18.33
C PHE A 684 1.80 -14.57 -19.03
N ASP A 685 0.81 -13.96 -19.69
CA ASP A 685 1.01 -12.68 -20.39
C ASP A 685 1.38 -11.56 -19.42
N LEU A 686 0.76 -11.52 -18.23
CA LEU A 686 1.05 -10.54 -17.21
C LEU A 686 2.46 -10.72 -16.62
N ASN A 687 2.75 -11.93 -16.12
CA ASN A 687 3.96 -12.19 -15.34
C ASN A 687 5.21 -12.43 -16.19
N THR A 688 5.06 -13.02 -17.39
CA THR A 688 6.18 -13.31 -18.28
C THR A 688 6.31 -12.27 -19.37
N VAL A 689 5.28 -12.08 -20.20
CA VAL A 689 5.41 -11.20 -21.39
C VAL A 689 5.58 -9.75 -20.95
N ILE A 690 4.64 -9.19 -20.22
CA ILE A 690 4.66 -7.76 -19.85
C ILE A 690 5.77 -7.49 -18.83
N LEU A 691 5.73 -8.17 -17.68
CA LEU A 691 6.63 -7.83 -16.58
C LEU A 691 8.09 -8.09 -16.91
N ARG A 692 8.41 -9.25 -17.52
CA ARG A 692 9.81 -9.67 -17.71
C ARG A 692 10.36 -9.37 -19.09
N GLU A 693 9.62 -9.68 -20.16
CA GLU A 693 10.13 -9.49 -21.50
C GLU A 693 10.06 -8.02 -21.92
N GLU A 694 8.92 -7.34 -21.72
CA GLU A 694 8.75 -5.95 -22.16
C GLU A 694 9.43 -4.96 -21.18
N TRP A 695 9.29 -5.17 -19.86
CA TRP A 695 9.88 -4.23 -18.89
C TRP A 695 11.26 -4.61 -18.39
N GLY A 696 11.71 -5.84 -18.63
CA GLY A 696 13.04 -6.31 -18.25
C GLY A 696 13.19 -6.59 -16.75
N PHE A 697 12.10 -6.88 -16.03
CA PHE A 697 12.13 -7.22 -14.62
C PHE A 697 12.98 -8.47 -14.35
N LYS A 698 13.90 -8.38 -13.37
CA LYS A 698 14.87 -9.43 -13.02
C LYS A 698 14.67 -10.04 -11.63
N GLY A 699 13.73 -9.50 -10.87
CA GLY A 699 13.42 -9.98 -9.53
C GLY A 699 12.52 -11.21 -9.50
N PHE A 700 11.88 -11.45 -8.36
CA PHE A 700 10.91 -12.51 -8.21
C PHE A 700 9.49 -11.98 -8.01
N THR A 701 8.51 -12.80 -8.38
CA THR A 701 7.08 -12.54 -8.18
C THR A 701 6.52 -13.49 -7.14
N MET A 702 5.64 -12.97 -6.30
CA MET A 702 4.86 -13.76 -5.34
C MET A 702 3.36 -13.58 -5.58
N THR A 703 2.56 -14.54 -5.15
CA THR A 703 1.11 -14.39 -5.08
C THR A 703 0.74 -13.51 -3.90
N ASP A 704 -0.48 -12.99 -3.89
CA ASP A 704 -1.12 -12.57 -2.65
C ASP A 704 -1.43 -13.82 -1.79
N TRP A 705 -1.78 -13.61 -0.49
CA TRP A 705 -1.94 -14.70 0.50
C TRP A 705 -3.13 -15.58 0.16
N TRP A 706 -2.86 -16.89 0.00
CA TRP A 706 -3.89 -17.89 -0.37
C TRP A 706 -4.65 -17.56 -1.66
N ALA A 707 -3.99 -16.92 -2.60
CA ALA A 707 -4.59 -16.53 -3.87
C ALA A 707 -5.09 -17.75 -4.67
N ASN A 708 -6.18 -17.55 -5.38
CA ASN A 708 -6.67 -18.51 -6.35
C ASN A 708 -5.76 -18.52 -7.60
N ILE A 709 -5.65 -19.66 -8.24
CA ILE A 709 -4.91 -19.88 -9.47
C ILE A 709 -5.85 -20.60 -10.43
N ASN A 710 -5.81 -20.28 -11.71
CA ASN A 710 -6.48 -21.05 -12.73
C ASN A 710 -5.73 -21.06 -14.06
N VAL A 711 -6.12 -22.00 -14.89
CA VAL A 711 -5.87 -21.99 -16.34
C VAL A 711 -7.19 -21.66 -17.01
N ARG A 712 -7.17 -20.95 -18.13
CA ARG A 712 -8.38 -20.55 -18.85
C ARG A 712 -9.33 -21.75 -19.07
N GLY A 713 -10.59 -21.57 -18.70
CA GLY A 713 -11.63 -22.61 -18.79
C GLY A 713 -11.65 -23.63 -17.67
N LYS A 714 -10.83 -23.47 -16.62
CA LYS A 714 -10.86 -24.28 -15.39
C LYS A 714 -11.29 -23.45 -14.19
N GLU A 715 -11.90 -24.11 -13.22
CA GLU A 715 -12.21 -23.52 -11.92
C GLU A 715 -10.91 -23.17 -11.16
N PRO A 716 -10.96 -22.16 -10.26
CA PRO A 716 -9.81 -21.77 -9.47
C PRO A 716 -9.41 -22.84 -8.46
N ASP A 717 -8.11 -23.01 -8.27
CA ASP A 717 -7.54 -23.94 -7.31
C ASP A 717 -6.30 -23.32 -6.64
N LYS A 718 -6.29 -23.23 -5.32
CA LYS A 718 -5.16 -22.73 -4.52
C LYS A 718 -3.96 -23.70 -4.50
N THR A 719 -4.15 -24.93 -4.94
CA THR A 719 -3.13 -25.98 -4.98
C THR A 719 -2.50 -26.17 -6.36
N ASP A 720 -2.99 -25.46 -7.40
CA ASP A 720 -2.43 -25.53 -8.77
C ASP A 720 -1.15 -24.67 -8.89
N LEU A 721 -0.12 -25.01 -8.08
CA LEU A 721 1.17 -24.32 -8.13
C LEU A 721 1.89 -24.53 -9.45
N ALA A 722 1.60 -25.61 -10.17
CA ALA A 722 2.14 -25.83 -11.50
C ALA A 722 1.67 -24.74 -12.48
N ALA A 723 0.40 -24.33 -12.44
CA ALA A 723 -0.11 -23.24 -13.29
C ALA A 723 0.53 -21.90 -12.92
N MET A 724 0.72 -21.62 -11.64
CA MET A 724 1.44 -20.44 -11.14
C MET A 724 2.89 -20.41 -11.65
N ALA A 725 3.62 -21.51 -11.49
CA ALA A 725 5.03 -21.60 -11.89
C ALA A 725 5.21 -21.47 -13.41
N ARG A 726 4.29 -22.04 -14.21
CA ARG A 726 4.27 -21.86 -15.69
C ARG A 726 4.13 -20.38 -16.07
N ALA A 727 3.28 -19.65 -15.36
CA ALA A 727 3.09 -18.22 -15.59
C ALA A 727 4.29 -17.36 -15.14
N GLN A 728 5.29 -17.97 -14.50
CA GLN A 728 6.45 -17.30 -13.92
C GLN A 728 6.05 -16.35 -12.76
N ASN A 729 4.99 -16.72 -12.02
CA ASN A 729 4.79 -16.26 -10.67
C ASN A 729 5.59 -17.21 -9.77
N ASP A 730 6.66 -16.72 -9.14
CA ASP A 730 7.73 -17.58 -8.67
C ASP A 730 7.44 -18.26 -7.34
N VAL A 731 6.67 -17.59 -6.46
CA VAL A 731 6.41 -18.07 -5.09
C VAL A 731 4.94 -17.99 -4.74
N TYR A 732 4.36 -19.10 -4.28
CA TYR A 732 3.02 -19.12 -3.71
C TYR A 732 3.03 -18.68 -2.26
N MET A 733 2.25 -17.67 -1.90
CA MET A 733 2.07 -17.19 -0.53
C MET A 733 0.67 -17.59 -0.04
N VAL A 734 0.50 -18.38 1.03
CA VAL A 734 1.53 -19.05 1.80
C VAL A 734 1.12 -20.49 2.02
N CYS A 735 2.12 -21.36 2.20
CA CYS A 735 1.92 -22.74 2.61
C CYS A 735 2.15 -22.87 4.14
N PRO A 736 1.49 -23.80 4.82
CA PRO A 736 1.76 -24.05 6.24
C PRO A 736 3.18 -24.56 6.51
N ASP A 737 3.72 -25.38 5.60
CA ASP A 737 5.03 -25.99 5.66
C ASP A 737 5.62 -26.04 4.24
N GLY A 738 6.77 -25.42 4.01
CA GLY A 738 7.43 -25.38 2.71
C GLY A 738 7.91 -26.75 2.22
N GLU A 739 8.16 -27.71 3.12
CA GLU A 739 8.59 -29.06 2.77
C GLU A 739 7.43 -30.00 2.45
N LYS A 740 6.28 -29.83 3.13
CA LYS A 740 5.16 -30.77 3.10
C LYS A 740 3.87 -30.04 2.70
N ASN A 741 3.75 -29.69 1.45
CA ASN A 741 2.55 -29.05 0.94
C ASN A 741 1.83 -29.99 -0.04
N ASP A 742 0.51 -30.08 0.10
CA ASP A 742 -0.34 -30.86 -0.80
C ASP A 742 -0.71 -29.97 -2.02
N ASP A 743 0.20 -29.90 -3.00
CA ASP A 743 0.02 -29.21 -4.27
C ASP A 743 0.33 -30.12 -5.47
N ASN A 744 -0.01 -29.66 -6.66
CA ASN A 744 0.09 -30.46 -7.87
C ASN A 744 1.47 -30.43 -8.57
N THR A 745 2.49 -29.76 -8.02
CA THR A 745 3.77 -29.48 -8.74
C THR A 745 4.48 -30.75 -9.21
N LEU A 746 4.73 -31.71 -8.31
CA LEU A 746 5.44 -32.94 -8.66
C LEU A 746 4.61 -33.82 -9.59
N ALA A 747 3.30 -33.96 -9.35
CA ALA A 747 2.41 -34.71 -10.22
C ALA A 747 2.31 -34.10 -11.62
N ALA A 748 2.31 -32.77 -11.71
CA ALA A 748 2.30 -32.04 -12.98
C ALA A 748 3.63 -32.23 -13.74
N LEU A 749 4.75 -32.31 -13.04
CA LEU A 749 6.06 -32.59 -13.64
C LEU A 749 6.10 -34.01 -14.23
N GLU A 750 5.57 -35.00 -13.50
CA GLU A 750 5.53 -36.41 -13.97
C GLU A 750 4.62 -36.60 -15.19
N ASN A 751 3.52 -35.87 -15.29
CA ASN A 751 2.55 -36.02 -16.39
C ASN A 751 2.70 -34.99 -17.53
N GLY A 752 3.74 -34.15 -17.52
CA GLY A 752 4.00 -33.13 -18.53
C GLY A 752 3.07 -31.91 -18.42
N GLY A 753 2.44 -31.68 -17.27
CA GLY A 753 1.65 -30.48 -16.98
C GLY A 753 2.52 -29.24 -16.78
N ILE A 754 3.77 -29.41 -16.37
CA ILE A 754 4.82 -28.38 -16.30
C ILE A 754 6.14 -29.00 -16.77
N GLU A 755 6.97 -28.19 -17.42
CA GLU A 755 8.31 -28.61 -17.81
C GLU A 755 9.32 -28.28 -16.68
N ARG A 756 10.33 -29.17 -16.50
CA ARG A 756 11.36 -28.98 -15.48
C ARG A 756 12.08 -27.63 -15.63
N CYS A 757 12.32 -27.21 -16.87
CA CYS A 757 12.96 -25.93 -17.18
C CYS A 757 12.17 -24.70 -16.64
N GLU A 758 10.85 -24.80 -16.48
CA GLU A 758 10.04 -23.73 -15.93
C GLU A 758 10.26 -23.59 -14.41
N LEU A 759 10.33 -24.69 -13.68
CA LEU A 759 10.68 -24.69 -12.26
C LEU A 759 12.12 -24.20 -12.02
N GLN A 760 13.07 -24.61 -12.90
CA GLN A 760 14.46 -24.13 -12.85
C GLN A 760 14.53 -22.62 -13.06
N ARG A 761 13.76 -22.08 -13.98
CA ARG A 761 13.64 -20.63 -14.21
C ARG A 761 13.13 -19.91 -12.97
N ASN A 762 12.08 -20.40 -12.31
CA ASN A 762 11.53 -19.81 -11.11
C ASN A 762 12.55 -19.87 -9.95
N ALA A 763 13.21 -21.01 -9.78
CA ALA A 763 14.29 -21.16 -8.79
C ALA A 763 15.45 -20.17 -9.06
N ALA A 764 15.83 -19.96 -10.31
CA ALA A 764 16.86 -18.99 -10.70
C ALA A 764 16.41 -17.54 -10.39
N ASN A 765 15.15 -17.17 -10.59
CA ASN A 765 14.61 -15.86 -10.24
C ASN A 765 14.69 -15.62 -8.72
N ILE A 766 14.24 -16.59 -7.92
CA ILE A 766 14.25 -16.51 -6.45
C ILE A 766 15.69 -16.42 -5.94
N CYS A 767 16.57 -17.32 -6.39
CA CYS A 767 17.98 -17.32 -6.03
C CYS A 767 18.69 -16.04 -6.48
N GLY A 768 18.41 -15.56 -7.70
CA GLY A 768 18.95 -14.33 -8.25
C GLY A 768 18.59 -13.11 -7.39
N PHE A 769 17.34 -13.04 -6.89
CA PHE A 769 16.93 -12.03 -5.94
C PHE A 769 17.71 -12.16 -4.61
N LEU A 770 17.76 -13.37 -4.04
CA LEU A 770 18.42 -13.63 -2.76
C LEU A 770 19.91 -13.28 -2.76
N LEU A 771 20.61 -13.35 -3.91
CA LEU A 771 22.01 -12.92 -4.04
C LEU A 771 22.27 -11.48 -3.55
N HIS A 772 21.26 -10.62 -3.61
CA HIS A 772 21.36 -9.20 -3.30
C HIS A 772 20.81 -8.82 -1.92
N THR A 773 20.30 -9.80 -1.15
CA THR A 773 19.64 -9.54 0.15
C THR A 773 20.60 -9.58 1.34
N ASN A 774 20.14 -9.01 2.44
CA ASN A 774 20.81 -9.18 3.74
C ASN A 774 20.67 -10.60 4.28
N ALA A 775 19.64 -11.37 3.85
CA ALA A 775 19.46 -12.78 4.21
C ALA A 775 20.67 -13.62 3.81
N LEU A 776 21.18 -13.46 2.58
CA LEU A 776 22.37 -14.19 2.15
C LEU A 776 23.62 -13.82 2.96
N LYS A 777 23.82 -12.54 3.27
CA LYS A 777 24.93 -12.10 4.13
C LYS A 777 24.87 -12.76 5.52
N ARG A 778 23.65 -12.85 6.09
CA ARG A 778 23.45 -13.53 7.38
C ARG A 778 23.80 -15.02 7.30
N ALA A 779 23.41 -15.70 6.20
CA ALA A 779 23.74 -17.12 5.97
C ALA A 779 25.25 -17.34 5.79
N GLU A 780 25.99 -16.38 5.20
CA GLU A 780 27.44 -16.40 5.11
C GLU A 780 28.14 -16.05 6.45
N GLY A 781 27.41 -15.71 7.52
CA GLY A 781 27.96 -15.26 8.79
C GLY A 781 28.51 -13.82 8.74
N ILE A 782 28.21 -13.08 7.70
CA ILE A 782 28.60 -11.67 7.57
C ILE A 782 27.62 -10.81 8.37
N GLY A 783 28.12 -10.17 9.42
CA GLY A 783 27.33 -9.26 10.24
C GLY A 783 26.83 -8.05 9.44
N ASN A 784 25.53 -7.78 9.50
CA ASN A 784 24.89 -6.62 8.91
C ASN A 784 24.02 -5.95 9.98
N THR A 785 24.68 -5.38 11.00
CA THR A 785 23.99 -4.76 12.12
C THR A 785 23.64 -3.31 11.85
N VAL A 786 22.43 -2.92 12.19
CA VAL A 786 21.98 -1.53 12.26
C VAL A 786 21.86 -1.20 13.74
N LYS A 787 22.52 -0.14 14.18
CA LYS A 787 22.40 0.38 15.52
C LYS A 787 21.23 1.34 15.60
N VAL A 788 20.25 1.03 16.44
CA VAL A 788 19.13 1.94 16.73
C VAL A 788 19.53 2.83 17.90
N ILE A 789 19.34 4.15 17.73
CA ILE A 789 19.59 5.16 18.76
C ILE A 789 18.36 6.06 18.94
N ASN A 790 18.24 6.67 20.11
CA ASN A 790 17.17 7.62 20.46
C ASN A 790 15.76 7.05 20.38
N ARG A 791 15.61 5.71 20.42
CA ARG A 791 14.31 5.07 20.58
C ARG A 791 14.02 4.99 22.09
N GLU A 792 12.80 5.36 22.49
CA GLU A 792 12.34 5.15 23.87
C GLU A 792 12.32 3.64 24.15
N ASP A 793 12.85 3.22 25.30
CA ASP A 793 12.78 1.84 25.72
C ASP A 793 11.33 1.44 25.95
N GLU A 794 10.97 0.23 25.52
CA GLU A 794 9.64 -0.31 25.81
C GLU A 794 9.58 -0.55 27.35
N GLU A 795 8.54 -0.04 28.02
CA GLU A 795 8.23 -0.44 29.38
C GLU A 795 7.98 -1.96 29.35
N GLN A 796 8.78 -2.70 30.12
CA GLN A 796 8.51 -4.13 30.33
C GLN A 796 7.19 -4.22 31.09
N GLU A 797 6.21 -4.95 30.55
CA GLU A 797 4.98 -5.25 31.29
C GLU A 797 5.35 -5.86 32.63
N ASP A 798 4.84 -5.28 33.74
CA ASP A 798 5.04 -5.78 35.10
C ASP A 798 4.70 -7.27 35.21
N ASP A 799 5.55 -8.03 35.90
CA ASP A 799 5.39 -9.46 36.21
C ASP A 799 4.09 -9.70 37.01
N LYS A 800 2.99 -9.97 36.28
CA LYS A 800 1.78 -10.49 36.94
C LYS A 800 2.04 -11.89 37.43
N PRO A 801 1.47 -12.28 38.61
CA PRO A 801 1.62 -13.64 39.12
C PRO A 801 1.22 -14.67 38.05
N VAL A 802 2.11 -15.59 37.75
CA VAL A 802 1.90 -16.58 36.68
C VAL A 802 1.43 -17.89 37.32
N GLN A 803 0.36 -18.49 36.80
CA GLN A 803 -0.11 -19.81 37.24
C GLN A 803 0.81 -20.90 36.71
N PHE A 804 1.27 -21.79 37.58
CA PHE A 804 2.10 -22.93 37.21
C PHE A 804 1.27 -24.21 37.05
N TYR A 805 1.50 -24.92 35.96
CA TYR A 805 0.89 -26.22 35.66
C TYR A 805 1.96 -27.31 35.67
N LYS A 806 1.74 -28.42 36.42
CA LYS A 806 2.64 -29.54 36.42
C LYS A 806 2.47 -30.40 35.18
N VAL A 807 3.56 -30.74 34.53
CA VAL A 807 3.58 -31.50 33.28
C VAL A 807 4.54 -32.68 33.40
N ASP A 808 4.03 -33.88 33.17
CA ASP A 808 4.88 -35.06 33.04
C ASP A 808 5.36 -35.20 31.59
N ARG A 809 4.52 -35.68 30.67
CA ARG A 809 4.83 -35.78 29.24
C ARG A 809 3.92 -34.90 28.40
N ASP A 810 2.67 -34.76 28.80
CA ASP A 810 1.71 -33.94 28.13
C ASP A 810 0.78 -33.19 29.11
N ILE A 811 0.22 -32.08 28.62
CA ILE A 811 -0.82 -31.34 29.29
C ILE A 811 -1.69 -30.60 28.25
N THR A 812 -2.98 -30.54 28.52
CA THR A 812 -3.89 -29.65 27.80
C THR A 812 -4.43 -28.60 28.75
N LEU A 813 -4.22 -27.33 28.42
CA LEU A 813 -4.76 -26.20 29.17
C LEU A 813 -6.05 -25.73 28.46
N ASP A 814 -7.15 -25.70 29.21
CA ASP A 814 -8.37 -25.03 28.76
C ASP A 814 -8.18 -23.53 28.88
N LEU A 815 -8.31 -22.80 27.77
CA LEU A 815 -8.12 -21.36 27.67
C LEU A 815 -9.36 -20.67 27.08
N SER A 816 -10.51 -21.33 27.13
CA SER A 816 -11.79 -20.81 26.59
C SER A 816 -12.27 -19.51 27.28
N ASP A 817 -11.83 -19.26 28.50
CA ASP A 817 -12.18 -18.06 29.28
C ASP A 817 -11.15 -16.91 29.10
N VAL A 818 -10.10 -17.10 28.27
CA VAL A 818 -9.08 -16.08 28.05
C VAL A 818 -9.59 -14.99 27.14
N GLU A 819 -9.39 -13.74 27.53
CA GLU A 819 -9.73 -12.59 26.69
C GLU A 819 -8.77 -12.51 25.47
N THR A 820 -9.32 -12.65 24.27
CA THR A 820 -8.58 -12.71 23.00
C THR A 820 -8.64 -11.40 22.22
N LYS A 821 -8.82 -10.27 22.89
CA LYS A 821 -8.86 -8.96 22.24
C LYS A 821 -7.49 -8.53 21.74
N LYS A 822 -7.48 -7.78 20.65
CA LYS A 822 -6.28 -7.16 20.10
C LYS A 822 -5.49 -6.39 21.15
N GLY A 823 -4.19 -6.70 21.25
CA GLY A 823 -3.25 -6.07 22.18
C GLY A 823 -3.25 -6.67 23.58
N THR A 824 -4.12 -7.63 23.89
CA THR A 824 -4.10 -8.32 25.19
C THR A 824 -3.05 -9.43 25.21
N SER A 825 -2.59 -9.78 26.42
CA SER A 825 -1.66 -10.89 26.68
C SER A 825 -2.16 -11.76 27.83
N TYR A 826 -1.90 -13.06 27.71
CA TYR A 826 -2.13 -14.04 28.78
C TYR A 826 -0.84 -14.79 29.08
N SER A 827 -0.45 -14.86 30.37
CA SER A 827 0.78 -15.51 30.81
C SER A 827 0.50 -16.69 31.73
N PHE A 828 1.27 -17.76 31.52
CA PHE A 828 1.23 -18.98 32.35
C PHE A 828 2.63 -19.63 32.41
N ALA A 829 2.81 -20.63 33.24
CA ALA A 829 4.07 -21.37 33.34
C ALA A 829 3.84 -22.88 33.45
N LEU A 830 4.81 -23.63 32.97
CA LEU A 830 4.87 -25.09 33.14
C LEU A 830 5.98 -25.48 34.12
N ASP A 831 5.70 -26.46 35.02
CA ASP A 831 6.67 -27.17 35.86
C ASP A 831 6.86 -28.56 35.24
N LEU A 832 7.94 -28.73 34.48
CA LEU A 832 8.22 -29.89 33.65
C LEU A 832 8.93 -30.98 34.47
N SER A 833 8.44 -32.22 34.39
CA SER A 833 9.13 -33.40 34.91
C SER A 833 10.09 -34.02 33.90
N ASN A 834 9.82 -33.84 32.62
CA ASN A 834 10.61 -34.33 31.48
C ASN A 834 10.99 -33.19 30.53
N PHE A 835 12.21 -33.26 29.98
CA PHE A 835 12.77 -32.24 29.08
C PHE A 835 12.93 -32.79 27.68
N GLY A 836 12.84 -31.95 26.68
CA GLY A 836 12.97 -32.33 25.27
C GLY A 836 12.30 -31.34 24.35
N ILE A 837 12.01 -31.82 23.13
CA ILE A 837 11.23 -31.05 22.15
C ILE A 837 9.76 -31.33 22.39
N TYR A 838 9.02 -30.29 22.68
CA TYR A 838 7.57 -30.37 22.87
C TYR A 838 6.85 -29.89 21.60
N ARG A 839 5.84 -30.64 21.19
CA ARG A 839 4.84 -30.18 20.25
C ARG A 839 3.82 -29.33 20.97
N VAL A 840 3.60 -28.11 20.48
CA VAL A 840 2.60 -27.17 20.99
C VAL A 840 1.47 -27.14 20.02
N ILE A 841 0.28 -27.56 20.44
CA ILE A 841 -0.94 -27.62 19.62
C ILE A 841 -1.91 -26.59 20.17
N VAL A 842 -2.24 -25.58 19.35
CA VAL A 842 -3.21 -24.54 19.66
C VAL A 842 -4.51 -24.86 18.95
N THR A 843 -5.61 -24.93 19.69
CA THR A 843 -6.95 -25.16 19.14
C THR A 843 -7.80 -23.92 19.35
N ALA A 844 -8.33 -23.38 18.24
CA ALA A 844 -9.17 -22.19 18.24
C ALA A 844 -10.26 -22.26 17.16
N SER A 845 -11.23 -21.36 17.23
CA SER A 845 -12.25 -21.15 16.19
C SER A 845 -12.41 -19.68 15.88
N SER A 846 -13.02 -19.37 14.72
CA SER A 846 -13.37 -18.02 14.34
C SER A 846 -14.58 -18.02 13.42
N THR A 847 -15.47 -17.07 13.62
CA THR A 847 -16.63 -16.80 12.73
C THR A 847 -16.33 -15.76 11.65
N GLN A 848 -15.08 -15.27 11.60
CA GLN A 848 -14.64 -14.30 10.62
C GLN A 848 -14.58 -14.88 9.20
N SER A 849 -14.25 -14.03 8.21
CA SER A 849 -14.12 -14.48 6.82
C SER A 849 -12.98 -15.50 6.66
N GLU A 850 -13.04 -16.32 5.62
CA GLU A 850 -11.98 -17.29 5.29
C GLU A 850 -10.61 -16.63 5.01
N LEU A 851 -10.58 -15.32 4.82
CA LEU A 851 -9.39 -14.54 4.52
C LEU A 851 -8.91 -13.72 5.73
N ALA A 852 -9.66 -13.72 6.82
CA ALA A 852 -9.22 -13.06 8.04
C ALA A 852 -7.85 -13.60 8.47
N GLN A 853 -6.98 -12.70 8.88
CA GLN A 853 -5.67 -13.03 9.42
C GLN A 853 -5.68 -12.72 10.92
N ILE A 854 -5.87 -13.75 11.73
CA ILE A 854 -6.05 -13.61 13.17
C ILE A 854 -4.84 -14.24 13.87
N PRO A 855 -3.73 -13.51 13.97
CA PRO A 855 -2.51 -14.03 14.57
C PRO A 855 -2.55 -13.96 16.11
N MET A 856 -2.07 -15.04 16.73
CA MET A 856 -1.65 -15.07 18.10
C MET A 856 -0.19 -15.56 18.19
N THR A 857 0.63 -14.93 18.99
CA THR A 857 2.04 -15.32 19.16
C THR A 857 2.26 -15.90 20.53
N LEU A 858 2.86 -17.08 20.58
CA LEU A 858 3.29 -17.75 21.81
C LEU A 858 4.78 -17.46 22.03
N PHE A 859 5.11 -16.95 23.20
CA PHE A 859 6.48 -16.75 23.68
C PHE A 859 6.80 -17.76 24.77
N SER A 860 8.02 -18.27 24.77
CA SER A 860 8.61 -19.08 25.82
C SER A 860 9.84 -18.38 26.35
N MET A 861 9.91 -18.10 27.64
CA MET A 861 11.04 -17.40 28.27
C MET A 861 11.45 -16.12 27.55
N GLY A 862 10.48 -15.36 27.04
CA GLY A 862 10.70 -14.13 26.27
C GLY A 862 11.06 -14.33 24.79
N THR A 863 11.28 -15.56 24.34
CA THR A 863 11.57 -15.89 22.94
C THR A 863 10.31 -16.40 22.25
N ALA A 864 10.01 -15.95 21.04
CA ALA A 864 8.85 -16.42 20.30
C ALA A 864 9.02 -17.90 19.92
N VAL A 865 8.09 -18.75 20.36
CA VAL A 865 7.90 -20.12 19.87
C VAL A 865 7.38 -20.09 18.45
N GLY A 866 6.41 -19.21 18.19
CA GLY A 866 5.87 -18.95 16.87
C GLY A 866 4.55 -18.20 16.92
N THR A 867 4.17 -17.69 15.77
CA THR A 867 2.85 -17.09 15.55
C THR A 867 1.93 -18.12 14.90
N PHE A 868 0.75 -18.28 15.47
CA PHE A 868 -0.34 -19.12 14.96
C PHE A 868 -1.37 -18.19 14.33
N THR A 869 -1.46 -18.20 13.02
CA THR A 869 -2.40 -17.33 12.31
C THR A 869 -3.60 -18.13 11.85
N PHE A 870 -4.73 -17.89 12.48
CA PHE A 870 -5.99 -18.51 12.11
C PHE A 870 -6.71 -17.69 11.05
N ASN A 871 -7.40 -18.37 10.15
CA ASN A 871 -8.40 -17.77 9.25
C ASN A 871 -9.78 -17.97 9.85
N GLY A 872 -10.81 -17.47 9.19
CA GLY A 872 -12.19 -17.82 9.54
C GLY A 872 -12.42 -19.32 9.38
N THR A 873 -12.91 -19.96 10.45
CA THR A 873 -13.12 -21.42 10.50
C THR A 873 -14.59 -21.83 10.35
N GLY A 874 -15.48 -20.84 10.08
CA GLY A 874 -16.93 -21.04 10.12
C GLY A 874 -17.42 -21.46 11.50
N GLY A 875 -16.75 -21.04 12.58
CA GLY A 875 -17.05 -21.40 13.98
C GLY A 875 -16.64 -22.82 14.38
N LYS A 876 -15.93 -23.55 13.52
CA LYS A 876 -15.43 -24.90 13.82
C LYS A 876 -14.06 -24.79 14.48
N ALA A 877 -13.81 -25.61 15.50
CA ALA A 877 -12.51 -25.72 16.11
C ALA A 877 -11.50 -26.33 15.12
N VAL A 878 -10.38 -25.67 14.93
CA VAL A 878 -9.21 -26.12 14.17
C VAL A 878 -7.97 -26.05 15.02
N SER A 879 -6.98 -26.91 14.74
CA SER A 879 -5.74 -26.94 15.50
C SER A 879 -4.57 -26.63 14.58
N MET A 880 -3.60 -25.87 15.13
CA MET A 880 -2.29 -25.61 14.51
C MET A 880 -1.21 -26.07 15.47
N GLU A 881 -0.08 -26.53 14.94
CA GLU A 881 1.00 -27.02 15.77
C GLU A 881 2.36 -26.42 15.41
N LYS A 882 3.23 -26.34 16.42
CA LYS A 882 4.64 -25.95 16.31
C LYS A 882 5.46 -26.72 17.34
N GLU A 883 6.76 -26.83 17.11
CA GLU A 883 7.67 -27.48 18.05
C GLU A 883 8.52 -26.43 18.76
N THR A 884 8.81 -26.68 20.04
CA THR A 884 9.70 -25.83 20.84
C THR A 884 10.55 -26.68 21.80
N PRO A 885 11.85 -26.41 21.93
CA PRO A 885 12.70 -27.05 22.92
C PRO A 885 12.38 -26.52 24.31
N MET A 886 12.16 -27.43 25.28
CA MET A 886 11.95 -27.10 26.67
C MET A 886 12.92 -27.91 27.52
N PHE A 887 13.98 -27.26 28.01
CA PHE A 887 15.05 -27.88 28.81
C PHE A 887 15.18 -27.27 30.21
N SER A 888 14.26 -26.39 30.57
CA SER A 888 14.18 -25.81 31.93
C SER A 888 12.96 -26.35 32.64
N ARG A 889 13.13 -26.75 33.91
CA ARG A 889 12.02 -27.24 34.74
C ARG A 889 10.86 -26.26 34.77
N PHE A 890 11.15 -24.97 34.99
CA PHE A 890 10.14 -23.92 34.99
C PHE A 890 10.25 -23.12 33.72
N THR A 891 9.24 -23.28 32.87
CA THR A 891 9.18 -22.60 31.59
C THR A 891 7.97 -21.69 31.57
N THR A 892 8.20 -20.36 31.42
CA THR A 892 7.13 -19.37 31.35
C THR A 892 6.70 -19.17 29.92
N PHE A 893 5.41 -18.96 29.72
CA PHE A 893 4.80 -18.68 28.45
C PHE A 893 3.99 -17.40 28.52
N ARG A 894 3.97 -16.66 27.44
CA ARG A 894 3.08 -15.52 27.19
C ARG A 894 2.44 -15.68 25.83
N ILE A 895 1.13 -15.55 25.76
CA ILE A 895 0.36 -15.44 24.54
C ILE A 895 0.09 -13.96 24.30
N TYR A 896 0.29 -13.50 23.07
CA TYR A 896 -0.08 -12.16 22.64
C TYR A 896 -1.09 -12.25 21.50
N PHE A 897 -2.20 -11.51 21.60
CA PHE A 897 -3.25 -11.46 20.58
C PHE A 897 -3.09 -10.19 19.74
N ALA A 898 -2.69 -10.35 18.50
CA ALA A 898 -2.46 -9.22 17.61
C ALA A 898 -3.74 -8.73 16.94
N GLN A 899 -4.84 -9.51 17.01
CA GLN A 899 -6.12 -9.20 16.36
C GLN A 899 -7.31 -9.77 17.12
N ASN A 900 -8.49 -9.12 16.91
CA ASN A 900 -9.78 -9.62 17.41
C ASN A 900 -10.30 -10.79 16.57
N GLY A 901 -11.34 -11.49 17.10
CA GLY A 901 -12.11 -12.47 16.34
C GLY A 901 -11.61 -13.91 16.46
N LEU A 902 -10.72 -14.20 17.41
CA LEU A 902 -10.30 -15.56 17.75
C LEU A 902 -11.01 -16.03 19.02
N ASP A 903 -11.65 -17.19 18.96
CA ASP A 903 -12.13 -17.94 20.13
C ASP A 903 -11.10 -19.02 20.44
N LEU A 904 -10.24 -18.76 21.43
CA LEU A 904 -9.22 -19.71 21.86
C LEU A 904 -9.87 -20.80 22.72
N HIS A 905 -9.64 -22.07 22.40
CA HIS A 905 -10.19 -23.20 23.16
C HIS A 905 -9.14 -23.80 24.08
N SER A 906 -7.99 -24.19 23.55
CA SER A 906 -6.96 -24.87 24.34
C SER A 906 -5.57 -24.74 23.74
N ILE A 907 -4.58 -24.93 24.61
CA ILE A 907 -3.18 -25.21 24.22
C ILE A 907 -2.77 -26.55 24.83
N ARG A 908 -2.27 -27.46 23.98
CA ARG A 908 -1.70 -28.73 24.40
C ARG A 908 -0.20 -28.73 24.18
N PHE A 909 0.53 -29.18 25.17
CA PHE A 909 1.96 -29.45 25.09
C PHE A 909 2.17 -30.96 25.20
N GLU A 910 2.91 -31.52 24.26
CA GLU A 910 3.15 -32.95 24.13
C GLU A 910 4.64 -33.21 23.89
N LEU A 911 5.31 -33.92 24.79
CA LEU A 911 6.72 -34.28 24.61
C LEU A 911 6.87 -35.23 23.42
N THR A 912 7.67 -34.87 22.45
CA THR A 912 8.00 -35.72 21.28
C THR A 912 9.12 -36.68 21.63
N ASP A 913 9.24 -37.77 20.86
CA ASP A 913 10.38 -38.73 20.99
C ASP A 913 11.59 -38.29 20.13
N LYS A 914 11.59 -37.05 19.61
CA LYS A 914 12.71 -36.49 18.86
C LYS A 914 13.86 -36.15 19.77
N GLU A 915 15.05 -36.67 19.46
CA GLU A 915 16.31 -36.22 20.04
C GLU A 915 16.73 -34.87 19.44
N ARG A 916 17.55 -34.12 20.12
CA ARG A 916 17.98 -32.76 19.75
C ARG A 916 18.80 -32.74 18.47
#